data_179258a0d481eb37be8d5759302b5247
#
_entry.id   179258a0d481eb37be8d5759302b5247
#
_cell.length_a   1.000
_cell.length_b   1.000
_cell.length_c   1.000
_cell.angle_alpha   90.00
_cell.angle_beta   90.00
_cell.angle_gamma   90.00
#
_symmetry.space_group_name_H-M   'P 1'
#
loop_
_entity.id
_entity.type
_entity.pdbx_description
1 polymer ?
#
loop_
_entity_poly.entity_id
_entity_poly.type
_entity_poly.pdbx_seq_one_letter_code
_entity_poly.pdbx_strand_id
1 'polypeptide(L)'
;MQRIAMLAVLAGVAASSTATADDLSYVDLAGRLTDLEYLATLPDKGDTCAQWSSYDRRSRYEDGKYLDWGANGDGTGCIRAEGGRIVMAEMKGPGCIWRIWSALAQAGHVKVYLDGAETPAIDLPFDGYFNCKHAPFDCESLVYTAGRGRNNYVPIPYAKSCRIVAEKGWGRYFQFVYETFPKGTKVPTFSMDLSAEETKALAAADKALTDGLGRDPAGPRDGEKTLTRTVTVGGGESAVVADLDGPRAITAIRVDNTFGDGSETVVPALRELAVRITWDGAAEPAVWTPLGDLFGTAPGVNLYKSLPLGMTEKEFYCLWYMPFATSARVELANGGKEARRVTFSITHAPPARPMKELGRFHAKWHRDAFLPQDAARRAIDWTLLTTRGRGRFCGVMLHVWNPRGGWWGEGDEKFFVDGENFPSTIGTGSEDYFGYAWCTPEIFHHAYHNQTIASGNKGHVSVNRWHVGDNIPFQRSFEGAIEKYYPNAKPTLYAAISYWYQAPGGEDPYGPVPVDERTGYYVAPKIPRVKGALEGERLKILSKTAGNARPQDMAHYGPGWSGESQLWWTGAHPGDRLVLEVPVEKAGKYKLVVNLTKAIDYGIHQLALDGRKLGDPIDLFNDGVVPTGPVDLGTHELAAGKHKLTVEITGANPKAQKAYMFGLDYVQLVPAD
;
A
#
# COMPACT_ATOMS: atom_id res chain seq x y z
N MET A 1 -56.96 -35.85 53.17
CA MET A 1 -55.59 -35.56 53.59
C MET A 1 -54.77 -35.25 52.32
N GLN A 2 -54.72 -33.96 51.93
CA GLN A 2 -53.94 -33.45 50.79
C GLN A 2 -52.61 -32.95 51.33
N ARG A 3 -51.52 -33.48 50.79
CA ARG A 3 -50.14 -32.97 51.04
C ARG A 3 -49.78 -31.93 49.97
N ILE A 4 -49.60 -30.71 50.41
CA ILE A 4 -49.09 -29.61 49.60
C ILE A 4 -47.57 -29.75 49.52
N ALA A 5 -47.01 -29.88 48.32
CA ALA A 5 -45.56 -29.83 48.06
C ALA A 5 -45.18 -28.38 47.77
N MET A 6 -44.28 -27.87 48.58
CA MET A 6 -43.72 -26.52 48.44
C MET A 6 -42.50 -26.62 47.50
N LEU A 7 -42.58 -25.98 46.32
CA LEU A 7 -41.43 -25.84 45.37
C LEU A 7 -40.61 -24.64 45.81
N ALA A 8 -39.38 -24.89 46.22
CA ALA A 8 -38.39 -23.84 46.48
C ALA A 8 -37.71 -23.46 45.12
N VAL A 9 -37.94 -22.23 44.67
CA VAL A 9 -37.25 -21.64 43.53
C VAL A 9 -35.88 -21.11 44.01
N LEU A 10 -34.80 -21.79 43.65
CA LEU A 10 -33.45 -21.26 43.81
C LEU A 10 -33.20 -20.25 42.68
N ALA A 11 -33.17 -18.97 42.99
CA ALA A 11 -32.68 -17.92 42.15
C ALA A 11 -31.13 -17.99 42.12
N GLY A 12 -30.57 -18.54 41.06
CA GLY A 12 -29.14 -18.49 40.80
C GLY A 12 -28.73 -17.05 40.44
N VAL A 13 -28.03 -16.39 41.33
CA VAL A 13 -27.35 -15.13 41.03
C VAL A 13 -26.15 -15.49 40.14
N ALA A 14 -26.27 -15.20 38.85
CA ALA A 14 -25.14 -15.22 37.94
C ALA A 14 -24.18 -14.09 38.37
N ALA A 15 -23.12 -14.43 39.06
CA ALA A 15 -21.99 -13.53 39.27
C ALA A 15 -21.38 -13.25 37.89
N SER A 16 -21.66 -12.07 37.33
CA SER A 16 -20.86 -11.54 36.24
C SER A 16 -19.45 -11.32 36.77
N SER A 17 -18.51 -12.17 36.36
CA SER A 17 -17.09 -11.91 36.55
C SER A 17 -16.75 -10.64 35.75
N THR A 18 -16.62 -9.52 36.44
CA THR A 18 -15.94 -8.35 35.90
C THR A 18 -14.50 -8.78 35.69
N ALA A 19 -14.08 -8.94 34.43
CA ALA A 19 -12.67 -9.04 34.12
C ALA A 19 -11.98 -7.81 34.75
N THR A 20 -11.01 -8.04 35.58
CA THR A 20 -10.16 -6.98 36.15
C THR A 20 -9.39 -6.41 34.97
N ALA A 21 -9.54 -5.10 34.73
CA ALA A 21 -8.75 -4.39 33.74
C ALA A 21 -7.25 -4.56 34.08
N ASP A 22 -6.47 -4.98 33.10
CA ASP A 22 -5.04 -5.23 33.27
C ASP A 22 -4.29 -3.91 33.53
N ASP A 23 -3.31 -3.94 34.42
CA ASP A 23 -2.35 -2.87 34.57
C ASP A 23 -1.25 -3.08 33.51
N LEU A 24 -1.10 -2.16 32.57
CA LEU A 24 -0.08 -2.20 31.52
C LEU A 24 1.07 -1.26 31.88
N SER A 25 2.30 -1.77 31.92
CA SER A 25 3.51 -0.96 32.00
C SER A 25 3.97 -0.50 30.62
N TYR A 26 4.91 0.45 30.57
CA TYR A 26 5.57 0.81 29.30
C TYR A 26 6.33 -0.37 28.69
N VAL A 27 6.88 -1.25 29.54
CA VAL A 27 7.58 -2.48 29.08
C VAL A 27 6.63 -3.40 28.34
N ASP A 28 5.39 -3.57 28.83
CA ASP A 28 4.37 -4.35 28.15
C ASP A 28 4.00 -3.74 26.79
N LEU A 29 3.86 -2.41 26.71
CA LEU A 29 3.57 -1.70 25.47
C LEU A 29 4.73 -1.82 24.47
N ALA A 30 5.98 -1.67 24.91
CA ALA A 30 7.14 -1.89 24.06
C ALA A 30 7.21 -3.34 23.55
N GLY A 31 6.84 -4.32 24.38
CA GLY A 31 6.75 -5.73 24.01
C GLY A 31 5.73 -5.98 22.88
N ARG A 32 4.59 -5.29 22.88
CA ARG A 32 3.57 -5.40 21.84
C ARG A 32 4.05 -5.05 20.44
N LEU A 33 5.13 -4.28 20.29
CA LEU A 33 5.73 -3.94 19.00
C LEU A 33 6.18 -5.19 18.21
N THR A 34 6.42 -6.31 18.88
CA THR A 34 6.89 -7.55 18.25
C THR A 34 6.05 -8.77 18.59
N ASP A 35 4.99 -8.61 19.38
CA ASP A 35 4.17 -9.73 19.88
C ASP A 35 3.11 -10.16 18.86
N LEU A 36 3.46 -11.17 18.05
CA LEU A 36 2.53 -11.78 17.10
C LEU A 36 1.50 -12.71 17.79
N GLU A 37 1.75 -13.17 19.03
CA GLU A 37 0.79 -13.98 19.79
C GLU A 37 -0.34 -13.13 20.33
N TYR A 38 -0.05 -11.90 20.77
CA TYR A 38 -1.06 -10.94 21.21
C TYR A 38 -2.12 -10.68 20.12
N LEU A 39 -1.72 -10.63 18.87
CA LEU A 39 -2.65 -10.38 17.76
C LEU A 39 -3.73 -11.46 17.63
N ALA A 40 -3.43 -12.69 18.05
CA ALA A 40 -4.41 -13.78 18.07
C ALA A 40 -5.42 -13.67 19.23
N THR A 41 -5.19 -12.78 20.22
CA THR A 41 -6.14 -12.61 21.31
C THR A 41 -7.42 -11.92 20.84
N LEU A 42 -8.56 -12.41 21.31
CA LEU A 42 -9.84 -11.76 21.05
C LEU A 42 -9.92 -10.44 21.82
N PRO A 43 -10.23 -9.30 21.15
CA PRO A 43 -10.21 -8.00 21.80
C PRO A 43 -11.26 -7.87 22.91
N ASP A 44 -10.91 -7.24 24.01
CA ASP A 44 -11.86 -6.94 25.08
C ASP A 44 -12.89 -5.88 24.67
N LYS A 45 -14.04 -5.91 25.34
CA LYS A 45 -15.07 -4.90 25.11
C LYS A 45 -14.56 -3.51 25.46
N GLY A 46 -14.59 -2.59 24.50
CA GLY A 46 -14.11 -1.22 24.65
C GLY A 46 -12.66 -1.02 24.20
N ASP A 47 -11.98 -2.09 23.76
CA ASP A 47 -10.72 -1.99 23.02
C ASP A 47 -11.03 -1.50 21.60
N THR A 48 -10.44 -0.36 21.19
CA THR A 48 -10.66 0.27 19.89
C THR A 48 -9.36 0.88 19.35
N CYS A 49 -9.20 0.89 18.03
CA CYS A 49 -8.14 1.60 17.34
C CYS A 49 -8.73 2.58 16.34
N ALA A 50 -8.18 3.79 16.29
CA ALA A 50 -8.65 4.87 15.43
C ALA A 50 -7.48 5.74 14.97
N GLN A 51 -7.76 6.68 14.06
CA GLN A 51 -6.75 7.58 13.50
C GLN A 51 -7.24 9.02 13.45
N TRP A 52 -6.44 9.94 13.94
CA TRP A 52 -6.52 11.33 13.55
C TRP A 52 -5.57 11.60 12.40
N SER A 53 -6.07 12.17 11.32
CA SER A 53 -5.27 12.52 10.13
C SER A 53 -5.64 13.88 9.58
N SER A 54 -4.84 14.34 8.64
CA SER A 54 -5.08 15.60 7.92
C SER A 54 -5.94 15.41 6.65
N TYR A 55 -6.84 14.42 6.63
CA TYR A 55 -7.75 14.18 5.52
C TYR A 55 -8.59 15.42 5.16
N ASP A 56 -9.08 15.50 3.95
CA ASP A 56 -9.95 16.59 3.49
C ASP A 56 -11.30 16.55 4.22
N ARG A 57 -11.53 17.53 5.09
CA ARG A 57 -12.76 17.64 5.92
C ARG A 57 -14.04 17.87 5.11
N ARG A 58 -13.96 18.02 3.79
CA ARG A 58 -15.15 17.98 2.92
C ARG A 58 -15.74 16.58 2.85
N SER A 59 -14.91 15.52 2.92
CA SER A 59 -15.37 14.15 3.08
C SER A 59 -16.03 13.98 4.43
N ARG A 60 -17.37 13.80 4.45
CA ARG A 60 -18.15 13.73 5.68
C ARG A 60 -19.42 12.91 5.52
N TYR A 61 -19.97 12.49 6.63
CA TYR A 61 -21.28 11.85 6.72
C TYR A 61 -22.24 12.78 7.46
N GLU A 62 -23.34 13.17 6.82
CA GLU A 62 -24.31 14.11 7.35
C GLU A 62 -25.72 13.73 6.85
N ASP A 63 -26.72 13.76 7.73
CA ASP A 63 -28.11 13.43 7.40
C ASP A 63 -28.31 12.09 6.66
N GLY A 64 -27.56 11.07 7.05
CA GLY A 64 -27.64 9.74 6.46
C GLY A 64 -26.96 9.61 5.08
N LYS A 65 -26.14 10.58 4.67
CA LYS A 65 -25.50 10.61 3.36
C LYS A 65 -23.98 10.88 3.48
N TYR A 66 -23.24 10.26 2.57
CA TYR A 66 -21.84 10.61 2.33
C TYR A 66 -21.79 11.80 1.40
N LEU A 67 -21.07 12.87 1.80
CA LEU A 67 -20.92 14.10 1.06
C LEU A 67 -19.43 14.29 0.72
N ASP A 68 -19.14 14.72 -0.51
CA ASP A 68 -17.79 14.91 -1.05
C ASP A 68 -16.84 13.74 -0.72
N TRP A 69 -17.35 12.51 -0.85
CA TRP A 69 -16.73 11.31 -0.27
C TRP A 69 -15.35 10.95 -0.81
N GLY A 70 -15.00 11.36 -2.00
CA GLY A 70 -13.67 11.24 -2.60
C GLY A 70 -12.93 12.56 -2.68
N ALA A 71 -13.17 13.50 -1.72
CA ALA A 71 -12.46 14.78 -1.70
C ALA A 71 -10.98 14.54 -1.38
N ASN A 72 -10.08 15.15 -2.17
CA ASN A 72 -8.64 14.94 -2.12
C ASN A 72 -7.88 16.28 -1.92
N GLY A 73 -8.28 17.06 -0.95
CA GLY A 73 -7.57 18.27 -0.51
C GLY A 73 -6.75 18.06 0.75
N ASP A 74 -6.20 16.87 0.92
CA ASP A 74 -5.53 16.41 2.12
C ASP A 74 -4.29 17.21 2.50
N GLY A 75 -3.82 17.01 3.73
CA GLY A 75 -2.59 17.58 4.26
C GLY A 75 -2.78 18.82 5.12
N THR A 76 -3.96 19.43 5.15
CA THR A 76 -4.25 20.59 6.01
C THR A 76 -5.45 20.39 6.93
N GLY A 77 -6.16 19.27 6.81
CA GLY A 77 -7.29 18.93 7.66
C GLY A 77 -6.88 18.92 9.14
N CYS A 78 -7.71 19.52 10.00
CA CYS A 78 -7.49 19.55 11.45
C CYS A 78 -8.84 19.53 12.17
N ILE A 79 -8.85 19.32 13.49
CA ILE A 79 -10.08 19.40 14.27
C ILE A 79 -10.60 20.84 14.30
N ARG A 80 -9.72 21.81 14.61
CA ARG A 80 -10.00 23.25 14.65
C ARG A 80 -8.74 24.09 14.75
N ALA A 81 -8.87 25.39 14.43
CA ALA A 81 -7.83 26.37 14.65
C ALA A 81 -8.13 27.20 15.93
N GLU A 82 -7.12 27.40 16.78
CA GLU A 82 -7.21 28.14 18.03
C GLU A 82 -5.99 29.03 18.22
N GLY A 83 -6.17 30.36 18.31
CA GLY A 83 -5.08 31.28 18.65
C GLY A 83 -3.84 31.20 17.75
N GLY A 84 -4.01 30.97 16.45
CA GLY A 84 -2.91 30.80 15.50
C GLY A 84 -2.24 29.43 15.50
N ARG A 85 -2.73 28.49 16.30
CA ARG A 85 -2.35 27.07 16.36
C ARG A 85 -3.47 26.22 15.77
N ILE A 86 -3.17 24.97 15.42
CA ILE A 86 -4.18 23.97 15.03
C ILE A 86 -4.20 22.82 16.03
N VAL A 87 -5.40 22.34 16.35
CA VAL A 87 -5.59 21.10 17.10
C VAL A 87 -5.65 19.96 16.10
N MET A 88 -4.63 19.10 16.12
CA MET A 88 -4.46 17.98 15.21
C MET A 88 -5.21 16.75 15.69
N ALA A 89 -5.16 16.47 17.00
CA ALA A 89 -5.75 15.28 17.60
C ALA A 89 -6.25 15.54 19.03
N GLU A 90 -7.34 14.88 19.40
CA GLU A 90 -7.87 14.82 20.77
C GLU A 90 -8.37 13.40 21.04
N MET A 91 -7.82 12.74 22.04
CA MET A 91 -8.14 11.38 22.43
C MET A 91 -8.53 11.32 23.91
N LYS A 92 -9.49 10.46 24.23
CA LYS A 92 -9.84 10.09 25.60
C LYS A 92 -9.15 8.76 25.91
N GLY A 93 -8.59 8.65 27.11
CA GLY A 93 -7.89 7.45 27.55
C GLY A 93 -8.64 6.62 28.57
N PRO A 94 -8.02 5.53 29.06
CA PRO A 94 -6.61 5.18 28.82
C PRO A 94 -6.34 4.78 27.39
N GLY A 95 -5.14 5.09 26.85
CA GLY A 95 -4.80 4.76 25.49
C GLY A 95 -3.29 4.88 25.19
N CYS A 96 -2.93 4.59 23.93
CA CYS A 96 -1.57 4.68 23.42
C CYS A 96 -1.56 5.11 21.96
N ILE A 97 -0.70 6.07 21.59
CA ILE A 97 -0.39 6.34 20.19
C ILE A 97 0.65 5.30 19.76
N TRP A 98 0.34 4.55 18.68
CA TRP A 98 1.18 3.50 18.15
C TRP A 98 1.97 3.90 16.91
N ARG A 99 1.45 4.88 16.16
CA ARG A 99 2.12 5.37 14.95
C ARG A 99 1.89 6.86 14.76
N ILE A 100 2.97 7.56 14.47
CA ILE A 100 2.96 8.93 13.94
C ILE A 100 3.55 8.86 12.53
N TRP A 101 2.85 9.49 11.56
CA TRP A 101 3.34 9.56 10.19
C TRP A 101 3.19 10.97 9.62
N SER A 102 4.11 11.33 8.69
CA SER A 102 4.03 12.59 7.94
C SER A 102 4.76 12.51 6.60
N ALA A 103 4.15 13.09 5.55
CA ALA A 103 4.83 13.30 4.27
C ALA A 103 5.72 14.55 4.26
N LEU A 104 5.41 15.55 5.08
CA LEU A 104 6.12 16.85 5.07
C LEU A 104 6.15 17.46 6.47
N ALA A 105 6.83 16.81 7.42
CA ALA A 105 7.12 17.41 8.72
C ALA A 105 8.22 18.47 8.59
N GLN A 106 8.01 19.64 9.22
CA GLN A 106 8.90 20.80 9.18
C GLN A 106 9.26 21.31 10.59
N ALA A 107 9.94 22.46 10.66
CA ALA A 107 10.50 23.01 11.89
C ALA A 107 9.48 23.63 12.87
N GLY A 108 8.22 23.84 12.48
CA GLY A 108 7.19 24.29 13.41
C GLY A 108 6.89 23.22 14.46
N HIS A 109 6.72 23.65 15.71
CA HIS A 109 6.56 22.72 16.82
C HIS A 109 5.22 22.02 16.82
N VAL A 110 5.25 20.72 17.13
CA VAL A 110 4.08 19.90 17.48
C VAL A 110 4.21 19.52 18.95
N LYS A 111 3.16 19.83 19.72
CA LYS A 111 3.15 19.67 21.18
C LYS A 111 2.12 18.63 21.57
N VAL A 112 2.54 17.66 22.39
CA VAL A 112 1.67 16.63 22.92
C VAL A 112 1.41 16.90 24.41
N TYR A 113 0.15 17.12 24.74
CA TYR A 113 -0.33 17.32 26.11
C TYR A 113 -1.01 16.05 26.59
N LEU A 114 -0.59 15.51 27.71
CA LEU A 114 -1.10 14.26 28.26
C LEU A 114 -1.85 14.54 29.57
N ASP A 115 -2.95 13.82 29.76
CA ASP A 115 -3.70 13.69 31.02
C ASP A 115 -4.20 15.01 31.64
N GLY A 116 -4.37 16.02 30.78
CA GLY A 116 -4.86 17.34 31.17
C GLY A 116 -3.76 18.27 31.72
N ALA A 117 -2.48 17.92 31.57
CA ALA A 117 -1.37 18.78 31.98
C ALA A 117 -1.35 20.09 31.15
N GLU A 118 -0.99 21.21 31.80
CA GLU A 118 -0.84 22.52 31.13
C GLU A 118 0.48 22.61 30.34
N THR A 119 1.50 21.85 30.74
CA THR A 119 2.79 21.74 30.05
C THR A 119 2.79 20.53 29.12
N PRO A 120 3.31 20.65 27.89
CA PRO A 120 3.39 19.51 26.99
C PRO A 120 4.41 18.47 27.50
N ALA A 121 4.08 17.20 27.39
CA ALA A 121 5.00 16.09 27.62
C ALA A 121 6.03 15.97 26.48
N ILE A 122 5.67 16.40 25.28
CA ILE A 122 6.57 16.47 24.12
C ILE A 122 6.39 17.86 23.48
N ASP A 123 7.49 18.57 23.27
CA ASP A 123 7.54 19.86 22.57
C ASP A 123 8.77 19.86 21.65
N LEU A 124 8.56 19.40 20.41
CA LEU A 124 9.61 19.30 19.40
C LEU A 124 9.17 19.94 18.10
N PRO A 125 10.10 20.42 17.26
CA PRO A 125 9.85 20.61 15.85
C PRO A 125 9.25 19.34 15.25
N PHE A 126 8.27 19.43 14.33
CA PHE A 126 7.61 18.21 13.87
C PHE A 126 8.57 17.24 13.15
N ASP A 127 9.59 17.75 12.47
CA ASP A 127 10.67 16.91 11.92
C ASP A 127 11.52 16.22 12.99
N GLY A 128 11.54 16.74 14.22
CA GLY A 128 12.21 16.15 15.38
C GLY A 128 11.63 14.81 15.83
N TYR A 129 10.37 14.54 15.52
CA TYR A 129 9.73 13.24 15.79
C TYR A 129 10.28 12.10 14.92
N PHE A 130 11.05 12.42 13.84
CA PHE A 130 11.42 11.47 12.78
C PHE A 130 12.90 11.47 12.44
N ASN A 131 13.74 12.27 13.10
CA ASN A 131 15.13 12.46 12.72
C ASN A 131 16.14 11.67 13.57
N CYS A 132 15.68 10.82 14.47
CA CYS A 132 16.48 9.98 15.38
C CYS A 132 17.46 10.79 16.27
N LYS A 133 17.15 12.06 16.60
CA LYS A 133 18.03 12.93 17.40
C LYS A 133 17.52 13.21 18.81
N HIS A 134 16.33 12.74 19.15
CA HIS A 134 15.65 13.03 20.41
C HIS A 134 15.18 11.73 21.04
N ALA A 135 15.92 11.22 22.05
CA ALA A 135 15.46 10.04 22.79
C ALA A 135 14.06 10.29 23.39
N PRO A 136 13.17 9.29 23.40
CA PRO A 136 13.34 7.93 22.92
C PRO A 136 13.03 7.73 21.42
N PHE A 137 12.94 8.79 20.60
CA PHE A 137 12.73 8.73 19.17
C PHE A 137 14.05 8.55 18.38
N ASP A 138 14.97 7.76 18.91
CA ASP A 138 16.30 7.48 18.34
C ASP A 138 16.51 5.99 17.97
N CYS A 139 15.46 5.18 18.03
CA CYS A 139 15.44 3.79 17.62
C CYS A 139 15.21 3.68 16.11
N GLU A 140 16.22 3.37 15.31
CA GLU A 140 16.20 3.45 13.84
C GLU A 140 15.23 2.47 13.15
N SER A 141 14.85 1.34 13.78
CA SER A 141 13.84 0.45 13.24
C SER A 141 12.41 0.90 13.52
N LEU A 142 12.21 1.79 14.48
CA LEU A 142 10.92 2.36 14.86
C LEU A 142 10.72 3.77 14.31
N VAL A 143 11.81 4.53 14.09
CA VAL A 143 11.80 5.91 13.62
C VAL A 143 12.63 6.00 12.34
N TYR A 144 11.98 6.15 11.19
CA TYR A 144 12.65 6.09 9.90
C TYR A 144 11.87 6.79 8.78
N THR A 145 12.54 6.99 7.65
CA THR A 145 11.93 7.48 6.41
C THR A 145 11.92 6.35 5.37
N ALA A 146 10.75 6.01 4.85
CA ALA A 146 10.55 5.06 3.77
C ALA A 146 9.96 5.77 2.57
N GLY A 147 10.62 5.70 1.39
CA GLY A 147 10.10 6.31 0.17
C GLY A 147 9.56 7.74 0.41
N ARG A 148 10.30 8.59 1.14
CA ARG A 148 9.97 9.97 1.55
C ARG A 148 8.88 10.11 2.62
N GLY A 149 8.19 9.05 3.03
CA GLY A 149 7.24 9.04 4.16
C GLY A 149 7.99 8.85 5.49
N ARG A 150 7.71 9.70 6.48
CA ARG A 150 8.34 9.67 7.80
C ARG A 150 7.48 8.91 8.78
N ASN A 151 8.06 7.96 9.49
CA ASN A 151 7.37 7.05 10.39
C ASN A 151 7.99 7.08 11.78
N ASN A 152 7.16 7.01 12.82
CA ASN A 152 7.56 6.83 14.20
C ASN A 152 6.57 5.87 14.89
N TYR A 153 7.06 4.75 15.39
CA TYR A 153 6.30 3.69 16.05
C TYR A 153 6.62 3.57 17.54
N VAL A 154 7.31 4.54 18.13
CA VAL A 154 7.56 4.56 19.59
C VAL A 154 6.24 4.75 20.33
N PRO A 155 5.83 3.85 21.25
CA PRO A 155 4.57 3.95 21.97
C PRO A 155 4.50 5.22 22.83
N ILE A 156 3.38 5.94 22.76
CA ILE A 156 3.12 7.12 23.58
C ILE A 156 1.83 6.90 24.38
N PRO A 157 1.91 6.25 25.56
CA PRO A 157 0.73 6.01 26.39
C PRO A 157 0.26 7.26 27.14
N TYR A 158 -1.05 7.28 27.43
CA TYR A 158 -1.71 8.32 28.24
C TYR A 158 -2.82 7.69 29.09
N ALA A 159 -2.89 8.08 30.37
CA ALA A 159 -3.80 7.48 31.34
C ALA A 159 -5.23 8.02 31.23
N LYS A 160 -5.43 9.30 30.84
CA LYS A 160 -6.74 9.97 30.83
C LYS A 160 -7.08 10.61 29.49
N SER A 161 -6.11 11.30 28.87
CA SER A 161 -6.34 12.04 27.65
C SER A 161 -5.04 12.41 26.95
N CYS A 162 -5.13 12.61 25.62
CA CYS A 162 -4.04 13.17 24.83
C CYS A 162 -4.61 14.26 23.92
N ARG A 163 -3.90 15.40 23.84
CA ARG A 163 -4.19 16.51 22.93
C ARG A 163 -2.92 16.89 22.18
N ILE A 164 -3.00 16.94 20.84
CA ILE A 164 -1.87 17.28 19.98
C ILE A 164 -2.17 18.61 19.29
N VAL A 165 -1.25 19.56 19.41
CA VAL A 165 -1.39 20.91 18.88
C VAL A 165 -0.14 21.26 18.07
N ALA A 166 -0.33 21.80 16.86
CA ALA A 166 0.77 22.27 16.04
C ALA A 166 0.82 23.80 15.97
N GLU A 167 2.03 24.34 15.97
CA GLU A 167 2.33 25.74 15.73
C GLU A 167 2.55 26.01 14.24
N LYS A 168 2.55 27.28 13.82
CA LYS A 168 2.80 27.67 12.43
C LYS A 168 4.14 27.10 11.92
N GLY A 169 4.13 26.55 10.71
CA GLY A 169 5.35 26.01 10.07
C GLY A 169 5.63 24.54 10.40
N TRP A 170 4.66 23.81 10.99
CA TRP A 170 4.80 22.37 11.28
C TRP A 170 4.90 21.50 10.03
N GLY A 171 4.40 21.97 8.90
CA GLY A 171 4.42 21.26 7.63
C GLY A 171 3.01 20.94 7.10
N ARG A 172 2.87 19.77 6.51
CA ARG A 172 1.61 19.22 5.97
C ARG A 172 1.60 17.71 6.11
N TYR A 173 0.41 17.13 6.06
CA TYR A 173 0.13 15.70 6.15
C TYR A 173 0.56 15.09 7.48
N PHE A 174 -0.39 14.61 8.23
CA PHE A 174 -0.15 13.86 9.47
C PHE A 174 -1.14 12.73 9.63
N GLN A 175 -0.69 11.68 10.31
CA GLN A 175 -1.52 10.59 10.81
C GLN A 175 -1.04 10.23 12.23
N PHE A 176 -1.98 10.16 13.19
CA PHE A 176 -1.77 9.67 14.55
C PHE A 176 -2.69 8.47 14.74
N VAL A 177 -2.14 7.25 14.70
CA VAL A 177 -2.89 6.02 14.96
C VAL A 177 -2.81 5.71 16.45
N TYR A 178 -3.95 5.51 17.09
CA TYR A 178 -4.03 5.31 18.53
C TYR A 178 -5.04 4.24 18.91
N GLU A 179 -4.70 3.51 19.98
CA GLU A 179 -5.60 2.58 20.67
C GLU A 179 -6.21 3.25 21.89
N THR A 180 -7.48 2.98 22.12
CA THR A 180 -8.14 3.27 23.40
C THR A 180 -8.39 1.95 24.09
N PHE A 181 -7.82 1.77 25.26
CA PHE A 181 -7.95 0.56 26.07
C PHE A 181 -9.32 0.49 26.75
N PRO A 182 -9.76 -0.71 27.16
CA PRO A 182 -10.97 -0.88 27.94
C PRO A 182 -10.97 0.02 29.19
N LYS A 183 -12.17 0.51 29.54
CA LYS A 183 -12.33 1.37 30.72
C LYS A 183 -11.83 0.69 31.99
N GLY A 184 -10.94 1.36 32.71
CA GLY A 184 -10.34 0.87 33.95
C GLY A 184 -8.94 0.28 33.78
N THR A 185 -8.50 0.03 32.55
CA THR A 185 -7.10 -0.31 32.28
C THR A 185 -6.20 0.82 32.79
N LYS A 186 -5.13 0.48 33.50
CA LYS A 186 -4.13 1.45 33.94
C LYS A 186 -2.95 1.38 33.00
N VAL A 187 -2.55 2.54 32.51
CA VAL A 187 -1.33 2.71 31.70
C VAL A 187 -0.53 3.89 32.25
N PRO A 188 0.80 3.91 32.09
CA PRO A 188 1.60 5.04 32.49
C PRO A 188 1.31 6.26 31.60
N THR A 189 1.56 7.45 32.11
CA THR A 189 1.66 8.65 31.30
C THR A 189 3.08 8.70 30.70
N PHE A 190 3.20 8.88 29.41
CA PHE A 190 4.48 8.92 28.70
C PHE A 190 5.38 10.05 29.18
N SER A 191 6.68 9.78 29.25
CA SER A 191 7.75 10.75 29.46
C SER A 191 8.84 10.59 28.41
N MET A 192 9.46 11.69 27.99
CA MET A 192 10.66 11.63 27.14
C MET A 192 11.85 11.02 27.90
N ASP A 193 11.86 11.13 29.24
CA ASP A 193 12.86 10.52 30.12
C ASP A 193 12.37 9.13 30.54
N LEU A 194 12.62 8.12 29.71
CA LEU A 194 12.34 6.72 30.05
C LEU A 194 13.30 6.20 31.13
N SER A 195 12.79 5.36 32.03
CA SER A 195 13.63 4.61 32.97
C SER A 195 14.57 3.64 32.23
N ALA A 196 15.56 3.14 32.92
CA ALA A 196 16.52 2.18 32.36
C ALA A 196 15.83 0.87 31.89
N GLU A 197 14.78 0.44 32.58
CA GLU A 197 13.99 -0.75 32.21
C GLU A 197 13.15 -0.50 30.95
N GLU A 198 12.49 0.63 30.88
CA GLU A 198 11.69 1.05 29.70
C GLU A 198 12.58 1.25 28.46
N THR A 199 13.73 1.92 28.62
CA THR A 199 14.74 2.08 27.55
C THR A 199 15.25 0.73 27.08
N LYS A 200 15.52 -0.21 27.98
CA LYS A 200 15.95 -1.57 27.64
C LYS A 200 14.86 -2.34 26.87
N ALA A 201 13.59 -2.20 27.26
CA ALA A 201 12.48 -2.86 26.58
C ALA A 201 12.30 -2.30 25.15
N LEU A 202 12.37 -0.98 24.98
CA LEU A 202 12.29 -0.34 23.66
C LEU A 202 13.48 -0.75 22.77
N ALA A 203 14.70 -0.77 23.30
CA ALA A 203 15.89 -1.23 22.58
C ALA A 203 15.82 -2.72 22.20
N ALA A 204 15.16 -3.55 23.00
CA ALA A 204 14.93 -4.95 22.66
C ALA A 204 13.96 -5.10 21.48
N ALA A 205 12.89 -4.30 21.42
CA ALA A 205 11.98 -4.25 20.27
C ALA A 205 12.72 -3.75 19.02
N ASP A 206 13.47 -2.65 19.11
CA ASP A 206 14.29 -2.11 18.02
C ASP A 206 15.24 -3.17 17.44
N LYS A 207 15.96 -3.88 18.32
CA LYS A 207 16.86 -4.97 17.92
C LYS A 207 16.12 -6.12 17.23
N ALA A 208 14.94 -6.51 17.73
CA ALA A 208 14.15 -7.59 17.13
C ALA A 208 13.66 -7.20 15.72
N LEU A 209 13.31 -5.93 15.51
CA LEU A 209 12.85 -5.39 14.22
C LEU A 209 14.00 -5.11 13.23
N THR A 210 15.26 -5.11 13.69
CA THR A 210 16.46 -4.98 12.87
C THR A 210 17.08 -6.35 12.56
N ASP A 211 17.58 -7.01 13.59
CA ASP A 211 18.37 -8.25 13.46
C ASP A 211 17.51 -9.52 13.48
N GLY A 212 16.26 -9.40 13.95
CA GLY A 212 15.36 -10.54 14.19
C GLY A 212 14.50 -10.95 13.01
N LEU A 213 14.39 -10.13 11.94
CA LEU A 213 13.49 -10.40 10.83
C LEU A 213 13.74 -11.75 10.16
N GLY A 214 12.65 -12.52 9.96
CA GLY A 214 12.69 -13.91 9.46
C GLY A 214 12.84 -14.96 10.56
N ARG A 215 12.92 -14.56 11.83
CA ARG A 215 12.87 -15.42 13.00
C ARG A 215 11.64 -15.10 13.84
N ASP A 216 11.06 -16.13 14.48
CA ASP A 216 9.94 -15.92 15.39
C ASP A 216 10.38 -15.01 16.55
N PRO A 217 9.74 -13.85 16.77
CA PRO A 217 10.14 -12.92 17.81
C PRO A 217 9.98 -13.49 19.24
N ALA A 218 9.06 -14.44 19.44
CA ALA A 218 8.90 -15.11 20.73
C ALA A 218 9.99 -16.16 21.01
N GLY A 219 10.79 -16.52 19.99
CA GLY A 219 11.79 -17.56 20.10
C GLY A 219 11.21 -18.98 20.20
N PRO A 220 12.05 -19.99 20.51
CA PRO A 220 11.63 -21.37 20.67
C PRO A 220 10.65 -21.55 21.85
N ARG A 221 9.64 -22.40 21.66
CA ARG A 221 8.60 -22.67 22.67
C ARG A 221 8.71 -24.09 23.21
N ASP A 222 8.34 -24.28 24.49
CA ASP A 222 8.24 -25.61 25.07
C ASP A 222 7.26 -26.48 24.31
N GLY A 223 7.65 -27.70 23.98
CA GLY A 223 6.83 -28.63 23.20
C GLY A 223 6.65 -28.26 21.72
N GLU A 224 7.49 -27.38 21.22
CA GLU A 224 7.57 -27.03 19.81
C GLU A 224 7.98 -28.25 18.96
N LYS A 225 7.37 -28.38 17.79
CA LYS A 225 7.67 -29.41 16.78
C LYS A 225 7.69 -28.79 15.40
N THR A 226 8.55 -29.28 14.53
CA THR A 226 8.58 -28.91 13.12
C THR A 226 8.34 -30.14 12.26
N LEU A 227 7.33 -30.05 11.38
CA LEU A 227 7.04 -31.03 10.35
C LEU A 227 7.59 -30.51 9.02
N THR A 228 8.55 -31.20 8.43
CA THR A 228 9.00 -30.90 7.05
C THR A 228 8.42 -31.94 6.10
N ARG A 229 7.75 -31.47 5.05
CA ARG A 229 7.12 -32.32 4.04
C ARG A 229 7.26 -31.76 2.64
N THR A 230 7.73 -32.60 1.72
CA THR A 230 7.71 -32.34 0.28
C THR A 230 6.46 -32.99 -0.31
N VAL A 231 5.65 -32.20 -1.01
CA VAL A 231 4.49 -32.68 -1.75
C VAL A 231 4.71 -32.46 -3.25
N THR A 232 4.23 -33.40 -4.06
CA THR A 232 4.11 -33.25 -5.52
C THR A 232 2.63 -33.22 -5.85
N VAL A 233 2.16 -32.14 -6.49
CA VAL A 233 0.74 -31.93 -6.78
C VAL A 233 0.56 -31.86 -8.29
N GLY A 234 -0.16 -32.81 -8.86
CA GLY A 234 -0.53 -32.81 -10.27
C GLY A 234 -1.43 -31.65 -10.66
N GLY A 235 -1.51 -31.37 -11.96
CA GLY A 235 -2.42 -30.33 -12.48
C GLY A 235 -3.89 -30.65 -12.15
N GLY A 236 -4.60 -29.71 -11.58
CA GLY A 236 -5.99 -29.85 -11.11
C GLY A 236 -6.16 -30.60 -9.79
N GLU A 237 -5.07 -31.02 -9.13
CA GLU A 237 -5.09 -31.81 -7.89
C GLU A 237 -4.81 -30.97 -6.64
N SER A 238 -4.98 -31.60 -5.47
CA SER A 238 -4.60 -31.05 -4.17
C SER A 238 -3.87 -32.12 -3.34
N ALA A 239 -2.92 -31.70 -2.51
CA ALA A 239 -2.21 -32.57 -1.59
C ALA A 239 -2.25 -31.99 -0.16
N VAL A 240 -2.39 -32.90 0.82
CA VAL A 240 -2.26 -32.55 2.23
C VAL A 240 -0.80 -32.32 2.58
N VAL A 241 -0.47 -31.15 3.06
CA VAL A 241 0.85 -30.77 3.57
C VAL A 241 0.99 -31.17 5.03
N ALA A 242 0.00 -30.83 5.85
CA ALA A 242 -0.03 -31.22 7.26
C ALA A 242 -1.47 -31.46 7.72
N ASP A 243 -1.61 -32.40 8.66
CA ASP A 243 -2.84 -32.67 9.41
C ASP A 243 -2.42 -32.76 10.88
N LEU A 244 -2.78 -31.77 11.68
CA LEU A 244 -2.27 -31.58 13.03
C LEU A 244 -3.42 -31.66 14.04
N ASP A 245 -3.20 -32.43 15.11
CA ASP A 245 -4.11 -32.51 16.24
C ASP A 245 -3.87 -31.35 17.22
N GLY A 246 -4.97 -30.78 17.74
CA GLY A 246 -4.96 -29.69 18.73
C GLY A 246 -5.21 -30.14 20.17
N PRO A 247 -5.19 -29.21 21.14
CA PRO A 247 -4.97 -27.77 20.93
C PRO A 247 -3.50 -27.42 20.70
N ARG A 248 -3.20 -26.63 19.66
CA ARG A 248 -1.87 -26.12 19.32
C ARG A 248 -1.98 -24.78 18.57
N ALA A 249 -0.83 -24.22 18.26
CA ALA A 249 -0.71 -23.10 17.33
C ALA A 249 0.38 -23.38 16.30
N ILE A 250 0.15 -23.11 15.03
CA ILE A 250 1.22 -22.99 14.04
C ILE A 250 1.92 -21.66 14.30
N THR A 251 3.24 -21.70 14.45
CA THR A 251 4.08 -20.53 14.77
C THR A 251 4.95 -20.12 13.59
N ALA A 252 5.16 -21.01 12.62
CA ALA A 252 5.82 -20.70 11.36
C ALA A 252 5.35 -21.63 10.25
N ILE A 253 5.15 -21.06 9.06
CA ILE A 253 5.07 -21.77 7.80
C ILE A 253 6.22 -21.30 6.95
N ARG A 254 7.08 -22.23 6.50
CA ARG A 254 8.20 -21.95 5.60
C ARG A 254 8.06 -22.80 4.34
N VAL A 255 8.44 -22.22 3.21
CA VAL A 255 8.45 -22.88 1.90
C VAL A 255 9.82 -22.70 1.29
N ASP A 256 10.47 -23.83 0.91
CA ASP A 256 11.76 -23.74 0.24
C ASP A 256 11.64 -22.98 -1.08
N ASN A 257 12.49 -21.98 -1.30
CA ASN A 257 12.50 -21.24 -2.55
C ASN A 257 13.17 -22.07 -3.66
N THR A 258 12.41 -22.94 -4.29
CA THR A 258 12.81 -23.71 -5.48
C THR A 258 12.30 -23.08 -6.79
N PHE A 259 11.69 -21.89 -6.70
CA PHE A 259 11.09 -21.20 -7.84
C PHE A 259 12.07 -20.28 -8.59
N GLY A 260 13.24 -19.96 -7.99
CA GLY A 260 14.25 -19.12 -8.61
C GLY A 260 13.92 -17.62 -8.56
N ASP A 261 14.34 -16.88 -9.58
CA ASP A 261 14.41 -15.42 -9.59
C ASP A 261 13.20 -14.70 -10.24
N GLY A 262 12.07 -15.37 -10.36
CA GLY A 262 10.84 -14.73 -10.88
C GLY A 262 10.72 -14.68 -12.40
N SER A 263 11.29 -15.64 -13.11
CA SER A 263 11.11 -15.80 -14.56
C SER A 263 9.64 -15.85 -14.99
N GLU A 264 9.34 -15.67 -16.27
CA GLU A 264 7.98 -15.69 -16.84
C GLU A 264 7.17 -16.96 -16.48
N THR A 265 7.84 -18.06 -16.18
CA THR A 265 7.20 -19.33 -15.78
C THR A 265 6.90 -19.40 -14.27
N VAL A 266 7.62 -18.65 -13.44
CA VAL A 266 7.48 -18.65 -11.98
C VAL A 266 6.27 -17.84 -11.53
N VAL A 267 6.03 -16.70 -12.16
CA VAL A 267 4.90 -15.82 -11.85
C VAL A 267 3.56 -16.56 -11.97
N PRO A 268 3.23 -17.22 -13.09
CA PRO A 268 2.02 -18.03 -13.18
C PRO A 268 2.00 -19.17 -12.16
N ALA A 269 3.11 -19.91 -12.00
CA ALA A 269 3.17 -21.08 -11.11
C ALA A 269 2.81 -20.72 -9.67
N LEU A 270 3.31 -19.60 -9.13
CA LEU A 270 2.99 -19.14 -7.77
C LEU A 270 1.53 -18.69 -7.61
N ARG A 271 0.85 -18.28 -8.69
CA ARG A 271 -0.58 -17.97 -8.71
C ARG A 271 -1.47 -19.17 -9.04
N GLU A 272 -0.97 -20.16 -9.76
CA GLU A 272 -1.65 -21.45 -10.01
C GLU A 272 -1.76 -22.28 -8.73
N LEU A 273 -0.72 -22.24 -7.89
CA LEU A 273 -0.71 -22.90 -6.59
C LEU A 273 -1.49 -22.06 -5.56
N ALA A 274 -2.32 -22.73 -4.75
CA ALA A 274 -3.06 -22.10 -3.66
C ALA A 274 -2.86 -22.86 -2.35
N VAL A 275 -2.55 -22.12 -1.28
CA VAL A 275 -2.53 -22.64 0.09
C VAL A 275 -3.93 -22.54 0.68
N ARG A 276 -4.38 -23.64 1.29
CA ARG A 276 -5.62 -23.72 2.05
C ARG A 276 -5.33 -24.16 3.47
N ILE A 277 -5.92 -23.48 4.45
CA ILE A 277 -5.82 -23.93 5.84
C ILE A 277 -7.22 -23.91 6.45
N THR A 278 -7.61 -25.06 7.00
CA THR A 278 -8.90 -25.25 7.66
C THR A 278 -8.67 -25.53 9.13
N TRP A 279 -9.33 -24.77 9.99
CA TRP A 279 -9.25 -24.90 11.45
C TRP A 279 -10.43 -25.68 11.99
N ASP A 280 -10.16 -26.55 12.97
CA ASP A 280 -11.16 -27.18 13.84
C ASP A 280 -12.29 -27.91 13.10
N GLY A 281 -12.00 -28.46 11.92
CA GLY A 281 -12.94 -29.19 11.10
C GLY A 281 -14.02 -28.32 10.42
N ALA A 282 -13.79 -27.01 10.27
CA ALA A 282 -14.69 -26.12 9.54
C ALA A 282 -14.89 -26.59 8.08
N ALA A 283 -16.06 -26.28 7.52
CA ALA A 283 -16.38 -26.67 6.14
C ALA A 283 -15.56 -25.89 5.11
N GLU A 284 -15.29 -24.62 5.39
CA GLU A 284 -14.57 -23.72 4.50
C GLU A 284 -13.19 -23.36 5.07
N PRO A 285 -12.15 -23.21 4.22
CA PRO A 285 -10.83 -22.83 4.67
C PRO A 285 -10.81 -21.36 5.12
N ALA A 286 -10.25 -21.09 6.29
CA ALA A 286 -10.01 -19.73 6.80
C ALA A 286 -8.83 -19.05 6.07
N VAL A 287 -7.86 -19.83 5.61
CA VAL A 287 -6.80 -19.34 4.72
C VAL A 287 -7.03 -19.89 3.32
N TRP A 288 -7.13 -18.98 2.35
CA TRP A 288 -7.18 -19.32 0.94
C TRP A 288 -6.47 -18.22 0.13
N THR A 289 -5.27 -18.55 -0.32
CA THR A 289 -4.40 -17.59 -1.02
C THR A 289 -3.57 -18.28 -2.09
N PRO A 290 -3.21 -17.60 -3.20
CA PRO A 290 -2.10 -18.04 -4.03
C PRO A 290 -0.83 -18.23 -3.19
N LEU A 291 -0.03 -19.23 -3.54
CA LEU A 291 1.15 -19.60 -2.74
C LEU A 291 2.13 -18.44 -2.59
N GLY A 292 2.45 -17.72 -3.67
CA GLY A 292 3.38 -16.60 -3.61
C GLY A 292 2.84 -15.44 -2.79
N ASP A 293 1.60 -15.07 -3.04
CA ASP A 293 0.95 -13.89 -2.43
C ASP A 293 0.80 -14.03 -0.91
N LEU A 294 0.66 -15.27 -0.37
CA LEU A 294 0.59 -15.53 1.07
C LEU A 294 1.74 -14.87 1.85
N PHE A 295 2.90 -14.77 1.21
CA PHE A 295 4.11 -14.23 1.84
C PHE A 295 4.26 -12.71 1.66
N GLY A 296 3.16 -12.00 1.40
CA GLY A 296 3.05 -10.54 1.49
C GLY A 296 3.60 -9.75 0.32
N THR A 297 3.84 -10.38 -0.84
CA THR A 297 4.27 -9.73 -2.08
C THR A 297 3.76 -10.48 -3.30
N ALA A 298 3.48 -9.78 -4.39
CA ALA A 298 2.99 -10.34 -5.65
C ALA A 298 3.24 -9.39 -6.83
N PRO A 299 3.40 -9.92 -8.06
CA PRO A 299 3.52 -11.32 -8.41
C PRO A 299 4.96 -11.83 -8.31
N GLY A 300 5.12 -13.15 -8.32
CA GLY A 300 6.42 -13.81 -8.40
C GLY A 300 7.22 -13.80 -7.10
N VAL A 301 8.54 -13.96 -7.22
CA VAL A 301 9.48 -13.93 -6.10
C VAL A 301 10.08 -12.55 -5.98
N ASN A 302 9.86 -11.89 -4.84
CA ASN A 302 10.41 -10.57 -4.55
C ASN A 302 11.07 -10.63 -3.17
N LEU A 303 12.40 -10.54 -3.15
CA LEU A 303 13.16 -10.71 -1.92
C LEU A 303 12.96 -9.53 -0.97
N TYR A 304 12.47 -9.82 0.23
CA TYR A 304 12.30 -8.86 1.30
C TYR A 304 12.15 -9.57 2.66
N LYS A 305 12.29 -8.81 3.74
CA LYS A 305 12.01 -9.27 5.10
C LYS A 305 11.15 -8.26 5.82
N SER A 306 10.14 -8.75 6.50
CA SER A 306 9.34 -7.99 7.48
C SER A 306 9.14 -8.82 8.74
N LEU A 307 8.44 -8.29 9.73
CA LEU A 307 8.25 -9.02 10.98
C LEU A 307 7.44 -10.32 10.77
N PRO A 308 6.22 -10.30 10.18
CA PRO A 308 5.44 -11.53 10.05
C PRO A 308 5.73 -12.33 8.78
N LEU A 309 6.18 -11.69 7.71
CA LEU A 309 6.26 -12.30 6.37
C LEU A 309 7.54 -11.91 5.63
N GLY A 310 7.96 -12.76 4.71
CA GLY A 310 9.05 -12.42 3.80
C GLY A 310 9.39 -13.52 2.80
N MET A 311 10.17 -13.12 1.80
CA MET A 311 10.77 -14.00 0.81
C MET A 311 12.29 -13.79 0.80
N THR A 312 13.04 -14.87 0.87
CA THR A 312 14.49 -14.87 0.79
C THR A 312 14.96 -15.77 -0.35
N GLU A 313 16.25 -15.73 -0.66
CA GLU A 313 16.84 -16.65 -1.66
C GLU A 313 16.64 -18.14 -1.28
N LYS A 314 16.55 -18.45 0.00
CA LYS A 314 16.45 -19.82 0.52
C LYS A 314 15.02 -20.29 0.71
N GLU A 315 14.18 -19.40 1.27
CA GLU A 315 12.84 -19.76 1.72
C GLU A 315 11.92 -18.54 1.74
N PHE A 316 10.63 -18.81 1.67
CA PHE A 316 9.56 -17.87 2.03
C PHE A 316 9.11 -18.19 3.44
N TYR A 317 8.77 -17.20 4.25
CA TYR A 317 8.34 -17.42 5.63
C TYR A 317 7.08 -16.63 5.99
N CYS A 318 6.25 -17.27 6.83
CA CYS A 318 5.07 -16.69 7.47
C CYS A 318 5.13 -17.06 8.96
N LEU A 319 5.20 -16.02 9.82
CA LEU A 319 5.36 -16.13 11.28
C LEU A 319 4.10 -15.69 12.04
N TRP A 320 2.98 -15.49 11.34
CA TRP A 320 1.71 -15.26 12.02
C TRP A 320 1.41 -16.42 12.98
N TYR A 321 1.03 -16.10 14.23
CA TYR A 321 0.67 -17.10 15.22
C TYR A 321 -0.73 -17.63 14.95
N MET A 322 -0.92 -18.91 14.65
CA MET A 322 -2.18 -19.48 14.15
C MET A 322 -2.72 -20.54 15.11
N PRO A 323 -3.48 -20.18 16.16
CA PRO A 323 -4.01 -21.13 17.13
C PRO A 323 -5.22 -21.89 16.59
N PHE A 324 -5.33 -23.18 16.98
CA PHE A 324 -6.45 -24.07 16.68
C PHE A 324 -6.76 -25.00 17.87
N ALA A 325 -8.03 -25.34 18.07
CA ALA A 325 -8.48 -26.06 19.25
C ALA A 325 -8.44 -27.57 19.07
N THR A 326 -8.86 -28.07 17.92
CA THR A 326 -9.00 -29.53 17.68
C THR A 326 -8.13 -30.01 16.52
N SER A 327 -8.07 -29.27 15.42
CA SER A 327 -7.29 -29.68 14.25
C SER A 327 -6.89 -28.52 13.37
N ALA A 328 -5.77 -28.70 12.66
CA ALA A 328 -5.35 -27.83 11.57
C ALA A 328 -4.99 -28.67 10.34
N ARG A 329 -5.71 -28.44 9.24
CA ARG A 329 -5.44 -29.09 7.96
C ARG A 329 -4.86 -28.08 6.98
N VAL A 330 -3.61 -28.31 6.56
CA VAL A 330 -2.90 -27.49 5.58
C VAL A 330 -2.81 -28.25 4.27
N GLU A 331 -3.24 -27.62 3.17
CA GLU A 331 -3.28 -28.21 1.85
C GLU A 331 -2.66 -27.27 0.81
N LEU A 332 -2.05 -27.87 -0.21
CA LEU A 332 -1.62 -27.19 -1.43
C LEU A 332 -2.49 -27.68 -2.59
N ALA A 333 -3.19 -26.76 -3.25
CA ALA A 333 -3.96 -27.02 -4.46
C ALA A 333 -3.22 -26.46 -5.67
N ASN A 334 -3.22 -27.21 -6.78
CA ASN A 334 -2.63 -26.81 -8.05
C ASN A 334 -3.73 -26.64 -9.10
N GLY A 335 -4.08 -25.40 -9.44
CA GLY A 335 -5.03 -25.10 -10.51
C GLY A 335 -4.40 -25.03 -11.89
N GLY A 336 -3.07 -25.14 -11.99
CA GLY A 336 -2.33 -25.21 -13.25
C GLY A 336 -2.40 -26.59 -13.92
N LYS A 337 -1.65 -26.73 -15.01
CA LYS A 337 -1.60 -27.99 -15.79
C LYS A 337 -0.39 -28.85 -15.44
N GLU A 338 0.71 -28.21 -15.04
CA GLU A 338 1.98 -28.88 -14.75
C GLU A 338 2.05 -29.35 -13.30
N ALA A 339 2.59 -30.55 -13.08
CA ALA A 339 2.86 -31.02 -11.72
C ALA A 339 3.90 -30.12 -11.05
N ARG A 340 3.67 -29.78 -9.77
CA ARG A 340 4.55 -28.93 -8.98
C ARG A 340 5.01 -29.65 -7.72
N ARG A 341 6.30 -29.51 -7.42
CA ARG A 341 6.92 -30.06 -6.21
C ARG A 341 7.29 -28.92 -5.27
N VAL A 342 6.77 -28.96 -4.04
CA VAL A 342 6.96 -27.90 -3.04
C VAL A 342 7.29 -28.52 -1.70
N THR A 343 8.29 -28.00 -1.01
CA THR A 343 8.69 -28.40 0.35
C THR A 343 8.21 -27.36 1.36
N PHE A 344 7.47 -27.83 2.35
CA PHE A 344 7.00 -27.03 3.48
C PHE A 344 7.70 -27.46 4.77
N SER A 345 8.01 -26.50 5.62
CA SER A 345 8.35 -26.72 7.04
C SER A 345 7.34 -25.97 7.90
N ILE A 346 6.55 -26.71 8.68
CA ILE A 346 5.51 -26.17 9.55
C ILE A 346 5.93 -26.37 11.00
N THR A 347 6.18 -25.27 11.70
CA THR A 347 6.49 -25.26 13.13
C THR A 347 5.22 -24.98 13.91
N HIS A 348 4.99 -25.76 14.98
CA HIS A 348 3.81 -25.63 15.83
C HIS A 348 4.12 -25.98 17.29
N ALA A 349 3.44 -25.32 18.22
CA ALA A 349 3.65 -25.46 19.67
C ALA A 349 2.32 -25.56 20.43
N PRO A 350 2.31 -25.99 21.70
CA PRO A 350 1.16 -25.77 22.58
C PRO A 350 0.74 -24.31 22.59
N PRO A 351 -0.58 -23.98 22.74
CA PRO A 351 -1.01 -22.60 22.71
C PRO A 351 -0.51 -21.85 23.96
N ALA A 352 -0.05 -20.61 23.76
CA ALA A 352 0.48 -19.76 24.85
C ALA A 352 -0.62 -19.30 25.83
N ARG A 353 -1.90 -19.29 25.37
CA ARG A 353 -3.07 -18.85 26.12
C ARG A 353 -4.21 -19.85 25.99
N PRO A 354 -5.20 -19.82 26.91
CA PRO A 354 -6.41 -20.64 26.78
C PRO A 354 -7.13 -20.39 25.43
N MET A 355 -7.50 -21.47 24.74
CA MET A 355 -8.10 -21.39 23.41
C MET A 355 -9.38 -20.53 23.31
N LYS A 356 -10.12 -20.36 24.41
CA LYS A 356 -11.31 -19.48 24.49
C LYS A 356 -10.97 -17.99 24.34
N GLU A 357 -9.72 -17.61 24.56
CA GLU A 357 -9.22 -16.23 24.45
C GLU A 357 -8.64 -15.94 23.06
N LEU A 358 -8.51 -16.98 22.21
CA LEU A 358 -7.81 -16.89 20.94
C LEU A 358 -8.77 -16.99 19.74
N GLY A 359 -8.63 -16.07 18.81
CA GLY A 359 -9.23 -16.10 17.49
C GLY A 359 -8.55 -17.10 16.57
N ARG A 360 -9.16 -17.37 15.42
CA ARG A 360 -8.56 -18.13 14.32
C ARG A 360 -7.97 -17.18 13.31
N PHE A 361 -6.81 -17.55 12.79
CA PHE A 361 -6.15 -16.78 11.74
C PHE A 361 -6.86 -16.96 10.41
N HIS A 362 -7.06 -15.87 9.70
CA HIS A 362 -7.62 -15.81 8.36
C HIS A 362 -6.67 -15.06 7.43
N ALA A 363 -6.60 -15.52 6.18
CA ALA A 363 -5.94 -14.82 5.09
C ALA A 363 -6.66 -15.15 3.79
N LYS A 364 -7.24 -14.14 3.14
CA LYS A 364 -8.05 -14.33 1.92
C LYS A 364 -7.59 -13.42 0.81
N TRP A 365 -7.40 -14.01 -0.35
CA TRP A 365 -7.06 -13.29 -1.58
C TRP A 365 -8.33 -12.98 -2.39
N HIS A 366 -8.41 -11.75 -2.89
CA HIS A 366 -9.44 -11.34 -3.83
C HIS A 366 -8.90 -10.25 -4.77
N ARG A 367 -9.64 -9.94 -5.81
CA ARG A 367 -9.31 -8.91 -6.79
C ARG A 367 -10.54 -8.25 -7.39
N ASP A 368 -10.35 -7.13 -8.07
CA ASP A 368 -11.37 -6.55 -8.94
C ASP A 368 -11.07 -6.77 -10.44
N ALA A 369 -12.05 -6.32 -11.26
CA ALA A 369 -11.84 -6.15 -12.68
C ALA A 369 -11.41 -4.72 -12.93
N PHE A 370 -10.49 -4.22 -13.39
CA PHE A 370 -9.88 -2.94 -13.78
C PHE A 370 -10.38 -1.67 -13.08
N LEU A 371 -11.67 -1.45 -12.93
CA LEU A 371 -12.23 -0.23 -12.36
C LEU A 371 -13.22 -0.56 -11.25
N PRO A 372 -13.36 0.29 -10.21
CA PRO A 372 -14.45 0.15 -9.25
C PRO A 372 -15.77 0.28 -9.98
N GLN A 373 -16.75 -0.53 -9.60
CA GLN A 373 -18.09 -0.41 -10.14
C GLN A 373 -18.81 0.74 -9.45
N ASP A 374 -19.30 1.68 -10.27
CA ASP A 374 -20.00 2.86 -9.78
C ASP A 374 -21.48 2.51 -9.52
N ALA A 375 -21.78 1.97 -8.36
CA ALA A 375 -23.15 1.65 -7.98
C ALA A 375 -23.51 1.99 -6.55
N ALA A 376 -22.57 2.26 -5.69
CA ALA A 376 -22.79 2.50 -4.28
C ALA A 376 -22.52 3.96 -3.89
N ARG A 377 -23.05 4.37 -2.73
CA ARG A 377 -22.77 5.68 -2.14
C ARG A 377 -21.28 5.97 -1.90
N ARG A 378 -20.46 4.90 -1.91
CA ARG A 378 -19.02 4.90 -1.71
C ARG A 378 -18.33 4.18 -2.87
N ALA A 379 -18.71 4.50 -4.10
CA ALA A 379 -18.25 3.82 -5.31
C ALA A 379 -16.72 3.85 -5.50
N ILE A 380 -16.04 4.86 -4.94
CA ILE A 380 -14.59 4.98 -4.99
C ILE A 380 -13.88 4.00 -4.02
N ASP A 381 -14.57 3.54 -2.97
CA ASP A 381 -14.00 2.66 -1.94
C ASP A 381 -13.82 1.24 -2.50
N TRP A 382 -12.59 0.80 -2.65
CA TRP A 382 -12.26 -0.57 -2.98
C TRP A 382 -12.07 -1.39 -1.69
N THR A 383 -12.86 -2.43 -1.52
CA THR A 383 -12.86 -3.22 -0.29
C THR A 383 -11.57 -4.03 -0.13
N LEU A 384 -10.84 -3.81 0.95
CA LEU A 384 -9.73 -4.65 1.41
C LEU A 384 -10.24 -5.86 2.19
N LEU A 385 -11.14 -5.63 3.14
CA LEU A 385 -11.75 -6.65 3.97
C LEU A 385 -13.15 -6.24 4.41
N THR A 386 -14.09 -7.17 4.34
CA THR A 386 -15.35 -7.11 5.08
C THR A 386 -15.55 -8.41 5.84
N THR A 387 -15.89 -8.34 7.13
CA THR A 387 -16.12 -9.50 7.97
C THR A 387 -17.05 -9.17 9.12
N ARG A 388 -17.74 -10.19 9.68
CA ARG A 388 -18.62 -10.04 10.84
C ARG A 388 -18.26 -11.05 11.92
N GLY A 389 -18.20 -10.57 13.14
CA GLY A 389 -17.78 -11.33 14.31
C GLY A 389 -16.91 -10.47 15.20
N ARG A 390 -16.21 -11.07 16.15
CA ARG A 390 -15.25 -10.42 17.05
C ARG A 390 -13.82 -10.80 16.60
N GLY A 391 -12.93 -9.82 16.46
CA GLY A 391 -11.59 -10.11 15.97
C GLY A 391 -10.66 -8.91 15.92
N ARG A 392 -9.53 -9.05 15.21
CA ARG A 392 -8.50 -8.02 14.97
C ARG A 392 -8.06 -8.03 13.51
N PHE A 393 -8.10 -6.90 12.85
CA PHE A 393 -7.46 -6.72 11.55
C PHE A 393 -5.96 -6.43 11.77
N CYS A 394 -5.11 -7.19 11.06
CA CYS A 394 -3.66 -7.20 11.29
C CYS A 394 -2.84 -6.78 10.06
N GLY A 395 -3.48 -6.46 8.96
CA GLY A 395 -2.76 -5.92 7.81
C GLY A 395 -3.24 -6.40 6.46
N VAL A 396 -2.57 -5.89 5.45
CA VAL A 396 -2.91 -6.15 4.05
C VAL A 396 -1.66 -6.13 3.16
N MET A 397 -1.63 -7.00 2.17
CA MET A 397 -0.81 -6.87 0.97
C MET A 397 -1.71 -6.43 -0.17
N LEU A 398 -1.33 -5.37 -0.87
CA LEU A 398 -1.98 -4.88 -2.07
C LEU A 398 -1.04 -5.03 -3.27
N HIS A 399 -1.50 -5.76 -4.27
CA HIS A 399 -0.88 -5.86 -5.58
C HIS A 399 -1.69 -5.03 -6.59
N VAL A 400 -1.03 -4.09 -7.24
CA VAL A 400 -1.61 -3.27 -8.29
C VAL A 400 -1.01 -3.68 -9.63
N TRP A 401 -1.86 -3.96 -10.63
CA TRP A 401 -1.49 -4.07 -12.01
C TRP A 401 -1.86 -2.79 -12.74
N ASN A 402 -0.87 -1.97 -13.09
CA ASN A 402 -1.02 -0.69 -13.78
C ASN A 402 -0.24 -0.70 -15.11
N PRO A 403 -0.74 -1.40 -16.15
CA PRO A 403 0.02 -1.65 -17.37
C PRO A 403 0.31 -0.37 -18.18
N ARG A 404 -0.49 0.67 -17.98
CA ARG A 404 -0.34 1.91 -18.73
C ARG A 404 0.54 2.95 -18.06
N GLY A 405 0.85 2.78 -16.78
CA GLY A 405 1.65 3.72 -16.02
C GLY A 405 0.86 4.92 -15.50
N GLY A 406 1.58 5.89 -14.99
CA GLY A 406 1.05 6.98 -14.19
C GLY A 406 0.90 6.58 -12.72
N TRP A 407 0.49 7.52 -11.87
CA TRP A 407 0.26 7.22 -10.46
C TRP A 407 -1.03 6.38 -10.29
N TRP A 408 -0.96 5.33 -9.49
CA TRP A 408 -2.06 4.38 -9.28
C TRP A 408 -2.89 4.69 -8.02
N GLY A 409 -2.33 5.46 -7.09
CA GLY A 409 -2.83 5.70 -5.74
C GLY A 409 -3.57 7.03 -5.59
N GLU A 410 -3.30 7.80 -4.54
CA GLU A 410 -3.93 8.99 -3.97
C GLU A 410 -5.11 8.69 -3.03
N GLY A 411 -5.73 7.53 -3.14
CA GLY A 411 -6.95 7.24 -2.40
C GLY A 411 -6.72 6.89 -0.94
N ASP A 412 -7.59 7.42 -0.08
CA ASP A 412 -7.52 7.24 1.37
C ASP A 412 -7.89 5.82 1.80
N GLU A 413 -7.21 5.29 2.80
CA GLU A 413 -7.78 4.17 3.56
C GLU A 413 -8.95 4.64 4.42
N LYS A 414 -9.97 3.78 4.54
CA LYS A 414 -11.17 4.02 5.35
C LYS A 414 -11.58 2.74 6.07
N PHE A 415 -11.51 2.76 7.40
CA PHE A 415 -11.88 1.59 8.20
C PHE A 415 -13.07 1.93 9.09
N PHE A 416 -14.14 1.15 8.88
CA PHE A 416 -15.38 1.23 9.64
C PHE A 416 -15.43 0.05 10.61
N VAL A 417 -15.48 0.34 11.89
CA VAL A 417 -15.50 -0.67 12.94
C VAL A 417 -16.90 -0.73 13.54
N ASP A 418 -17.38 -1.95 13.74
CA ASP A 418 -18.64 -2.22 14.46
C ASP A 418 -19.90 -1.51 13.91
N GLY A 419 -19.90 -1.23 12.61
CA GLY A 419 -21.03 -0.62 11.92
C GLY A 419 -21.07 0.91 12.04
N GLU A 420 -19.92 1.54 12.18
CA GLU A 420 -19.78 3.00 12.12
C GLU A 420 -20.38 3.57 10.82
N ASN A 421 -20.96 4.77 10.91
CA ASN A 421 -21.43 5.51 9.74
C ASN A 421 -20.31 6.32 9.07
N PHE A 422 -19.31 6.75 9.85
CA PHE A 422 -18.11 7.41 9.38
C PHE A 422 -16.89 6.66 9.92
N PRO A 423 -15.84 6.44 9.11
CA PRO A 423 -14.74 5.58 9.53
C PRO A 423 -13.96 6.19 10.70
N SER A 424 -13.62 5.37 11.69
CA SER A 424 -12.71 5.75 12.77
C SER A 424 -11.25 5.88 12.31
N THR A 425 -10.92 5.28 11.16
CA THR A 425 -9.66 5.49 10.46
C THR A 425 -9.95 6.02 9.06
N ILE A 426 -9.44 7.21 8.74
CA ILE A 426 -9.46 7.80 7.41
C ILE A 426 -8.09 8.41 7.11
N GLY A 427 -7.55 8.09 5.94
CA GLY A 427 -6.19 8.42 5.52
C GLY A 427 -6.01 9.75 4.83
N THR A 428 -4.94 9.83 4.05
CA THR A 428 -4.52 11.02 3.29
C THR A 428 -3.88 10.64 1.96
N GLY A 429 -3.99 9.38 1.57
CA GLY A 429 -3.43 8.81 0.35
C GLY A 429 -3.02 7.34 0.50
N SER A 430 -3.08 6.60 -0.60
CA SER A 430 -2.73 5.17 -0.61
C SER A 430 -1.29 4.92 -0.19
N GLU A 431 -0.34 5.72 -0.67
CA GLU A 431 1.06 5.62 -0.28
C GLU A 431 1.28 5.94 1.19
N ASP A 432 0.53 6.89 1.72
CA ASP A 432 0.58 7.33 3.11
C ASP A 432 0.15 6.22 4.06
N TYR A 433 -0.89 5.46 3.67
CA TYR A 433 -1.29 4.25 4.36
C TYR A 433 -0.16 3.23 4.40
N PHE A 434 0.50 2.97 3.27
CA PHE A 434 1.63 2.05 3.17
C PHE A 434 2.96 2.64 3.66
N GLY A 435 2.95 3.83 4.28
CA GLY A 435 4.06 4.40 5.04
C GLY A 435 5.10 5.16 4.23
N TYR A 436 4.88 5.37 2.93
CA TYR A 436 5.74 6.20 2.08
C TYR A 436 4.99 7.45 1.62
N ALA A 437 5.54 8.28 0.73
CA ALA A 437 4.93 9.54 0.33
C ALA A 437 5.32 9.97 -1.10
N TRP A 438 4.50 10.88 -1.66
CA TRP A 438 4.80 11.58 -2.92
C TRP A 438 4.96 10.64 -4.10
N CYS A 439 4.13 9.61 -4.19
CA CYS A 439 4.12 8.63 -5.29
C CYS A 439 5.48 7.99 -5.57
N THR A 440 6.38 7.96 -4.56
CA THR A 440 7.78 7.56 -4.73
C THR A 440 7.90 6.10 -5.17
N PRO A 441 8.43 5.80 -6.36
CA PRO A 441 8.55 4.45 -6.87
C PRO A 441 9.86 3.77 -6.44
N GLU A 442 10.23 3.94 -5.18
CA GLU A 442 11.44 3.36 -4.58
C GLU A 442 11.09 2.09 -3.84
N ILE A 443 11.90 1.05 -4.03
CA ILE A 443 11.81 -0.17 -3.22
C ILE A 443 12.34 0.13 -1.83
N PHE A 444 11.57 -0.24 -0.80
CA PHE A 444 11.98 -0.16 0.59
C PHE A 444 11.45 -1.35 1.37
N HIS A 445 12.19 -1.73 2.42
CA HIS A 445 11.85 -2.87 3.29
C HIS A 445 12.01 -2.46 4.75
N HIS A 446 10.89 -2.54 5.51
CA HIS A 446 10.84 -2.31 6.93
C HIS A 446 10.02 -3.40 7.63
N ALA A 447 10.07 -3.44 8.94
CA ALA A 447 9.40 -4.49 9.69
C ALA A 447 7.87 -4.50 9.51
N TYR A 448 7.24 -3.34 9.31
CA TYR A 448 5.78 -3.20 9.26
C TYR A 448 5.20 -2.84 7.90
N HIS A 449 5.99 -2.30 6.98
CA HIS A 449 5.50 -1.96 5.64
C HIS A 449 6.63 -1.98 4.61
N ASN A 450 6.27 -2.33 3.37
CA ASN A 450 7.23 -2.54 2.30
C ASN A 450 6.64 -2.15 0.96
N GLN A 451 7.49 -1.69 0.05
CA GLN A 451 7.22 -1.62 -1.39
C GLN A 451 8.20 -2.57 -2.07
N THR A 452 7.74 -3.77 -2.41
CA THR A 452 8.58 -4.86 -2.93
C THR A 452 8.71 -4.84 -4.45
N ILE A 453 7.73 -4.21 -5.12
CA ILE A 453 7.75 -3.95 -6.57
C ILE A 453 7.25 -2.52 -6.76
N ALA A 454 7.97 -1.73 -7.55
CA ALA A 454 7.61 -0.35 -7.84
C ALA A 454 7.53 -0.03 -9.33
N SER A 455 8.46 -0.53 -10.16
CA SER A 455 8.51 -0.41 -11.63
C SER A 455 8.20 1.00 -12.17
N GLY A 456 8.60 2.05 -11.45
CA GLY A 456 8.25 3.43 -11.79
C GLY A 456 6.75 3.72 -11.77
N ASN A 457 5.98 3.02 -10.93
CA ASN A 457 4.51 3.01 -10.89
C ASN A 457 3.84 2.43 -12.16
N LYS A 458 4.60 1.82 -13.07
CA LYS A 458 4.10 1.18 -14.29
C LYS A 458 4.24 -0.33 -14.21
N GLY A 459 3.24 -1.06 -14.69
CA GLY A 459 3.23 -2.52 -14.59
C GLY A 459 2.78 -2.98 -13.21
N HIS A 460 3.52 -3.89 -12.61
CA HIS A 460 3.22 -4.36 -11.27
C HIS A 460 3.77 -3.42 -10.20
N VAL A 461 2.96 -3.18 -9.18
CA VAL A 461 3.36 -2.55 -7.91
C VAL A 461 2.88 -3.46 -6.78
N SER A 462 3.71 -3.69 -5.78
CA SER A 462 3.35 -4.49 -4.61
C SER A 462 3.75 -3.77 -3.33
N VAL A 463 2.76 -3.52 -2.50
CA VAL A 463 2.92 -2.85 -1.21
C VAL A 463 2.24 -3.67 -0.12
N ASN A 464 2.77 -3.60 1.09
CA ASN A 464 2.14 -4.24 2.25
C ASN A 464 2.27 -3.37 3.51
N ARG A 465 1.34 -3.56 4.45
CA ARG A 465 1.39 -3.00 5.79
C ARG A 465 0.86 -3.99 6.81
N TRP A 466 1.61 -4.16 7.89
CA TRP A 466 1.28 -5.01 9.03
C TRP A 466 0.95 -4.15 10.24
N HIS A 467 -0.27 -4.30 10.73
CA HIS A 467 -0.76 -3.65 11.92
C HIS A 467 -0.43 -4.53 13.13
N VAL A 468 0.70 -4.26 13.79
CA VAL A 468 1.15 -5.03 14.96
C VAL A 468 0.78 -4.27 16.24
N GLY A 469 1.47 -3.19 16.58
CA GLY A 469 1.07 -2.33 17.69
C GLY A 469 -0.29 -1.64 17.44
N ASP A 470 -0.48 -1.18 16.22
CA ASP A 470 -1.67 -0.46 15.73
C ASP A 470 -2.75 -1.38 15.11
N ASN A 471 -2.83 -2.65 15.54
CA ASN A 471 -3.89 -3.57 15.09
C ASN A 471 -5.28 -3.01 15.39
N ILE A 472 -6.28 -3.42 14.59
CA ILE A 472 -7.61 -2.83 14.69
C ILE A 472 -8.59 -3.85 15.27
N PRO A 473 -8.95 -3.75 16.55
CA PRO A 473 -9.93 -4.61 17.19
C PRO A 473 -11.37 -4.29 16.74
N PHE A 474 -12.19 -5.31 16.62
CA PHE A 474 -13.63 -5.18 16.35
C PHE A 474 -14.43 -6.19 17.16
N GLN A 475 -15.65 -5.82 17.59
CA GLN A 475 -16.54 -6.65 18.40
C GLN A 475 -17.65 -7.29 17.58
N ARG A 476 -18.06 -6.69 16.46
CA ARG A 476 -19.20 -7.12 15.64
C ARG A 476 -18.88 -7.21 14.16
N SER A 477 -18.10 -6.27 13.64
CA SER A 477 -17.78 -6.21 12.22
C SER A 477 -16.60 -5.30 11.94
N PHE A 478 -15.91 -5.60 10.85
CA PHE A 478 -14.90 -4.74 10.28
C PHE A 478 -15.16 -4.59 8.78
N GLU A 479 -15.08 -3.36 8.29
CA GLU A 479 -15.07 -3.04 6.86
C GLU A 479 -13.92 -2.10 6.60
N GLY A 480 -12.89 -2.60 5.90
CA GLY A 480 -11.73 -1.84 5.47
C GLY A 480 -11.76 -1.63 3.97
N ALA A 481 -11.55 -0.41 3.54
CA ALA A 481 -11.44 -0.04 2.13
C ALA A 481 -10.24 0.87 1.90
N ILE A 482 -9.81 0.94 0.64
CA ILE A 482 -8.91 1.96 0.14
C ILE A 482 -9.55 2.56 -1.10
N GLU A 483 -9.56 3.87 -1.23
CA GLU A 483 -10.09 4.49 -2.43
C GLU A 483 -9.28 4.07 -3.64
N LYS A 484 -9.95 3.61 -4.67
CA LYS A 484 -9.36 3.40 -5.98
C LYS A 484 -9.55 4.67 -6.77
N TYR A 485 -8.62 5.58 -6.55
CA TYR A 485 -8.77 6.98 -6.88
C TYR A 485 -8.57 7.31 -8.36
N TYR A 486 -9.11 8.44 -8.75
CA TYR A 486 -9.02 9.08 -10.05
C TYR A 486 -8.34 10.44 -9.94
N PRO A 487 -7.58 10.85 -10.91
CA PRO A 487 -7.87 10.77 -12.35
C PRO A 487 -7.28 9.56 -13.08
N ASN A 488 -7.16 8.43 -12.45
CA ASN A 488 -6.70 7.24 -13.13
C ASN A 488 -7.78 6.67 -14.07
N ALA A 489 -8.02 7.35 -15.20
CA ALA A 489 -8.96 6.92 -16.24
C ALA A 489 -8.51 5.65 -16.97
N LYS A 490 -7.36 5.07 -16.59
CA LYS A 490 -6.80 3.88 -17.21
C LYS A 490 -7.15 2.65 -16.42
N PRO A 491 -7.36 1.51 -17.10
CA PRO A 491 -7.56 0.26 -16.41
C PRO A 491 -6.41 -0.06 -15.48
N THR A 492 -6.67 -0.12 -14.19
CA THR A 492 -5.80 -0.67 -13.16
C THR A 492 -6.53 -1.81 -12.47
N LEU A 493 -5.80 -2.81 -12.04
CA LEU A 493 -6.38 -3.95 -11.35
C LEU A 493 -5.74 -4.03 -9.97
N TYR A 494 -6.59 -4.13 -8.94
CA TYR A 494 -6.18 -4.36 -7.56
C TYR A 494 -6.43 -5.82 -7.19
N ALA A 495 -5.48 -6.42 -6.49
CA ALA A 495 -5.64 -7.68 -5.79
C ALA A 495 -5.04 -7.56 -4.40
N ALA A 496 -5.66 -8.14 -3.40
CA ALA A 496 -5.21 -8.03 -2.03
C ALA A 496 -5.31 -9.35 -1.28
N ILE A 497 -4.47 -9.48 -0.26
CA ILE A 497 -4.67 -10.40 0.86
C ILE A 497 -4.81 -9.55 2.12
N SER A 498 -5.92 -9.72 2.82
CA SER A 498 -6.08 -9.20 4.16
C SER A 498 -5.82 -10.30 5.18
N TYR A 499 -5.15 -9.93 6.28
CA TYR A 499 -4.76 -10.81 7.37
C TYR A 499 -5.48 -10.37 8.64
N TRP A 500 -6.23 -11.30 9.26
CA TRP A 500 -6.97 -10.99 10.49
C TRP A 500 -7.16 -12.20 11.38
N TYR A 501 -7.53 -11.95 12.61
CA TYR A 501 -7.98 -12.97 13.54
C TYR A 501 -9.46 -12.79 13.84
N GLN A 502 -10.18 -13.91 14.01
CA GLN A 502 -11.61 -13.89 14.25
C GLN A 502 -12.04 -14.99 15.22
N ALA A 503 -13.00 -14.69 16.07
CA ALA A 503 -13.62 -15.69 16.93
C ALA A 503 -14.29 -16.79 16.08
N PRO A 504 -14.26 -18.05 16.53
CA PRO A 504 -14.98 -19.12 15.85
C PRO A 504 -16.47 -18.78 15.65
N GLY A 505 -16.99 -19.07 14.44
CA GLY A 505 -18.38 -18.78 14.05
C GLY A 505 -18.63 -17.37 13.49
N GLY A 506 -17.59 -16.57 13.31
CA GLY A 506 -17.69 -15.32 12.56
C GLY A 506 -17.86 -15.54 11.05
N GLU A 507 -18.36 -14.52 10.34
CA GLU A 507 -18.58 -14.58 8.90
C GLU A 507 -17.31 -14.20 8.12
N ASP A 508 -16.92 -15.06 7.19
CA ASP A 508 -15.84 -14.85 6.21
C ASP A 508 -16.45 -15.04 4.81
N PRO A 509 -16.79 -13.96 4.10
CA PRO A 509 -17.52 -14.05 2.84
C PRO A 509 -16.66 -14.43 1.63
N TYR A 510 -15.33 -14.57 1.80
CA TYR A 510 -14.42 -14.80 0.69
C TYR A 510 -14.28 -16.29 0.38
N GLY A 511 -14.73 -16.68 -0.82
CA GLY A 511 -14.56 -18.02 -1.36
C GLY A 511 -13.27 -18.20 -2.19
N PRO A 512 -13.04 -19.42 -2.68
CA PRO A 512 -11.97 -19.71 -3.62
C PRO A 512 -12.13 -18.93 -4.93
N VAL A 513 -11.04 -18.40 -5.47
CA VAL A 513 -11.02 -17.69 -6.75
C VAL A 513 -10.47 -18.63 -7.85
N PRO A 514 -11.15 -18.80 -9.00
CA PRO A 514 -10.70 -19.63 -10.11
C PRO A 514 -9.29 -19.27 -10.60
N VAL A 515 -8.56 -20.25 -11.14
CA VAL A 515 -7.16 -20.07 -11.54
C VAL A 515 -6.98 -19.04 -12.65
N ASP A 516 -7.86 -19.00 -13.64
CA ASP A 516 -7.86 -18.03 -14.72
C ASP A 516 -8.08 -16.59 -14.22
N GLU A 517 -8.87 -16.42 -13.17
CA GLU A 517 -9.07 -15.16 -12.46
C GLU A 517 -7.80 -14.73 -11.68
N ARG A 518 -6.98 -15.66 -11.23
CA ARG A 518 -5.73 -15.37 -10.51
C ARG A 518 -4.57 -15.05 -11.43
N THR A 519 -4.57 -15.59 -12.65
CA THR A 519 -3.43 -15.54 -13.59
C THR A 519 -3.67 -14.69 -14.83
N GLY A 520 -4.92 -14.54 -15.27
CA GLY A 520 -5.27 -14.01 -16.60
C GLY A 520 -4.96 -12.54 -16.86
N TYR A 521 -4.68 -11.74 -15.86
CA TYR A 521 -4.51 -10.30 -16.01
C TYR A 521 -3.06 -9.81 -16.11
N TYR A 522 -2.12 -10.71 -16.34
CA TYR A 522 -0.71 -10.34 -16.52
C TYR A 522 -0.36 -9.89 -17.93
N VAL A 523 -1.28 -10.03 -18.87
CA VAL A 523 -1.04 -9.67 -20.27
C VAL A 523 -1.03 -8.15 -20.39
N ALA A 524 0.12 -7.58 -20.69
CA ALA A 524 0.24 -6.16 -20.98
C ALA A 524 -0.62 -5.81 -22.21
N PRO A 525 -1.36 -4.68 -22.20
CA PRO A 525 -2.13 -4.25 -23.36
C PRO A 525 -1.16 -3.99 -24.52
N LYS A 526 -1.62 -4.33 -25.74
CA LYS A 526 -0.86 -3.98 -26.95
C LYS A 526 -0.81 -2.46 -27.07
N ILE A 527 0.39 -1.92 -27.05
CA ILE A 527 0.63 -0.48 -27.23
C ILE A 527 0.52 -0.19 -28.74
N PRO A 528 -0.44 0.64 -29.18
CA PRO A 528 -0.55 1.01 -30.59
C PRO A 528 0.70 1.74 -31.06
N ARG A 529 1.19 1.38 -32.27
CA ARG A 529 2.28 2.09 -32.95
C ARG A 529 1.88 2.43 -34.36
N VAL A 530 2.27 3.61 -34.80
CA VAL A 530 2.06 4.01 -36.19
C VAL A 530 3.06 3.27 -37.08
N LYS A 531 2.53 2.53 -38.06
CA LYS A 531 3.37 1.72 -38.96
C LYS A 531 4.30 2.62 -39.78
N GLY A 532 5.61 2.35 -39.74
CA GLY A 532 6.64 3.10 -40.48
C GLY A 532 6.97 4.46 -39.84
N ALA A 533 6.49 4.75 -38.64
CA ALA A 533 6.91 5.92 -37.88
C ALA A 533 8.31 5.73 -37.28
N LEU A 534 9.08 6.80 -37.28
CA LEU A 534 10.30 6.97 -36.52
C LEU A 534 9.89 7.66 -35.22
N GLU A 535 9.84 6.89 -34.13
CA GLU A 535 9.41 7.38 -32.82
C GLU A 535 10.30 8.51 -32.33
N GLY A 536 9.71 9.64 -31.93
CA GLY A 536 10.42 10.85 -31.56
C GLY A 536 11.43 10.64 -30.44
N GLU A 537 11.01 9.90 -29.40
CA GLU A 537 11.85 9.57 -28.22
C GLU A 537 13.03 8.64 -28.55
N ARG A 538 13.05 8.02 -29.72
CA ARG A 538 14.13 7.15 -30.20
C ARG A 538 15.07 7.84 -31.21
N LEU A 539 14.70 9.02 -31.69
CA LEU A 539 15.56 9.77 -32.57
C LEU A 539 16.82 10.22 -31.85
N LYS A 540 17.96 10.09 -32.53
CA LYS A 540 19.22 10.56 -31.98
C LYS A 540 19.27 12.08 -31.94
N ILE A 541 19.48 12.64 -30.73
CA ILE A 541 19.73 14.06 -30.56
C ILE A 541 21.17 14.37 -31.01
N LEU A 542 21.32 15.18 -32.06
CA LEU A 542 22.62 15.61 -32.60
C LEU A 542 23.16 16.81 -31.81
N SER A 543 22.31 17.78 -31.51
CA SER A 543 22.66 18.94 -30.69
C SER A 543 21.41 19.61 -30.12
N LYS A 544 21.59 20.40 -29.07
CA LYS A 544 20.64 21.35 -28.54
C LYS A 544 21.38 22.57 -27.98
N THR A 545 20.82 23.77 -28.12
CA THR A 545 21.45 25.01 -27.62
C THR A 545 21.15 25.22 -26.13
N ALA A 546 20.00 24.81 -25.65
CA ALA A 546 19.60 24.89 -24.25
C ALA A 546 18.56 23.80 -23.88
N GLY A 547 18.20 23.74 -22.61
CA GLY A 547 17.13 22.90 -22.09
C GLY A 547 17.46 21.41 -21.97
N ASN A 548 16.45 20.62 -21.67
CA ASN A 548 16.55 19.16 -21.54
C ASN A 548 15.55 18.48 -22.50
N ALA A 549 16.04 17.52 -23.30
CA ALA A 549 15.23 16.73 -24.20
C ALA A 549 15.34 15.25 -23.80
N ARG A 550 14.20 14.61 -23.52
CA ARG A 550 14.13 13.24 -22.99
C ARG A 550 12.82 12.57 -23.36
N PRO A 551 12.74 11.23 -23.32
CA PRO A 551 11.47 10.53 -23.43
C PRO A 551 10.49 10.95 -22.33
N GLN A 552 9.20 11.07 -22.70
CA GLN A 552 8.08 11.27 -21.77
C GLN A 552 7.01 10.22 -22.04
N ASP A 553 6.52 9.60 -20.98
CA ASP A 553 5.37 8.70 -21.04
C ASP A 553 4.09 9.52 -21.23
N MET A 554 3.36 9.25 -22.32
CA MET A 554 2.12 9.92 -22.70
C MET A 554 0.89 9.10 -22.38
N ALA A 555 1.08 7.88 -21.88
CA ALA A 555 -0.01 6.95 -21.63
C ALA A 555 -1.12 7.50 -20.74
N HIS A 556 -0.82 8.37 -19.76
CA HIS A 556 -1.82 8.95 -18.85
C HIS A 556 -2.64 10.12 -19.47
N TYR A 557 -2.21 10.65 -20.61
CA TYR A 557 -2.97 11.69 -21.34
C TYR A 557 -4.01 11.11 -22.31
N GLY A 558 -4.13 9.78 -22.42
CA GLY A 558 -5.09 9.11 -23.29
C GLY A 558 -4.47 8.53 -24.58
N PRO A 559 -5.28 8.01 -25.50
CA PRO A 559 -4.81 7.50 -26.79
C PRO A 559 -4.42 8.64 -27.73
N GLY A 560 -3.54 8.36 -28.69
CA GLY A 560 -3.21 9.30 -29.77
C GLY A 560 -1.72 9.51 -29.98
N TRP A 561 -0.89 8.94 -29.11
CA TRP A 561 0.56 8.91 -29.27
C TRP A 561 1.03 7.51 -29.67
N SER A 562 1.92 7.44 -30.67
CA SER A 562 2.55 6.20 -31.10
C SER A 562 3.47 5.69 -29.98
N GLY A 563 3.34 4.41 -29.64
CA GLY A 563 4.14 3.85 -28.55
C GLY A 563 3.82 4.42 -27.15
N GLU A 564 2.76 5.24 -26.98
CA GLU A 564 2.42 5.93 -25.74
C GLU A 564 3.58 6.77 -25.17
N SER A 565 4.44 7.32 -26.05
CA SER A 565 5.64 8.07 -25.67
C SER A 565 5.88 9.24 -26.62
N GLN A 566 6.70 10.20 -26.19
CA GLN A 566 7.17 11.29 -27.06
C GLN A 566 8.58 11.73 -26.64
N LEU A 567 9.27 12.42 -27.53
CA LEU A 567 10.43 13.23 -27.15
C LEU A 567 9.94 14.56 -26.59
N TRP A 568 10.25 14.85 -25.35
CA TRP A 568 9.85 16.07 -24.65
C TRP A 568 11.05 16.98 -24.40
N TRP A 569 11.01 18.22 -24.93
CA TRP A 569 12.05 19.23 -24.78
C TRP A 569 11.53 20.40 -23.92
N THR A 570 12.24 20.70 -22.86
CA THR A 570 11.86 21.68 -21.83
C THR A 570 13.03 22.58 -21.43
N GLY A 571 12.73 23.74 -20.80
CA GLY A 571 13.75 24.65 -20.25
C GLY A 571 14.57 25.38 -21.31
N ALA A 572 14.03 25.55 -22.51
CA ALA A 572 14.58 26.33 -23.59
C ALA A 572 13.70 27.56 -23.90
N HIS A 573 14.23 28.53 -24.62
CA HIS A 573 13.60 29.83 -24.85
C HIS A 573 13.58 30.18 -26.35
N PRO A 574 12.83 31.21 -26.78
CA PRO A 574 12.84 31.66 -28.18
C PRO A 574 14.25 31.90 -28.71
N GLY A 575 14.54 31.34 -29.87
CA GLY A 575 15.86 31.31 -30.50
C GLY A 575 16.67 30.04 -30.27
N ASP A 576 16.28 29.22 -29.25
CA ASP A 576 16.94 27.93 -29.01
C ASP A 576 16.53 26.89 -30.04
N ARG A 577 17.44 25.93 -30.27
CA ARG A 577 17.29 24.87 -31.28
C ARG A 577 17.60 23.50 -30.74
N LEU A 578 16.78 22.54 -31.17
CA LEU A 578 16.99 21.10 -31.00
C LEU A 578 17.18 20.46 -32.38
N VAL A 579 18.22 19.66 -32.58
CA VAL A 579 18.55 19.00 -33.86
C VAL A 579 18.51 17.49 -33.64
N LEU A 580 17.70 16.83 -34.46
CA LEU A 580 17.47 15.39 -34.43
C LEU A 580 17.96 14.74 -35.73
N GLU A 581 18.45 13.51 -35.64
CA GLU A 581 18.83 12.69 -36.81
C GLU A 581 17.59 11.93 -37.33
N VAL A 582 17.26 12.13 -38.59
CA VAL A 582 16.20 11.38 -39.29
C VAL A 582 16.87 10.45 -40.31
N PRO A 583 16.87 9.13 -40.08
CA PRO A 583 17.47 8.18 -41.03
C PRO A 583 16.55 7.97 -42.22
N VAL A 584 17.09 7.98 -43.43
CA VAL A 584 16.44 7.63 -44.69
C VAL A 584 17.13 6.40 -45.28
N GLU A 585 16.42 5.28 -45.32
CA GLU A 585 17.01 4.00 -45.77
C GLU A 585 17.29 3.98 -47.28
N LYS A 586 16.39 4.53 -48.08
CA LYS A 586 16.52 4.56 -49.55
C LYS A 586 16.33 5.98 -50.06
N ALA A 587 17.10 6.36 -51.07
CA ALA A 587 16.89 7.62 -51.78
C ALA A 587 15.54 7.60 -52.47
N GLY A 588 14.80 8.72 -52.44
CA GLY A 588 13.51 8.81 -53.05
C GLY A 588 12.76 10.09 -52.68
N LYS A 589 11.57 10.19 -53.18
CA LYS A 589 10.63 11.27 -52.88
C LYS A 589 9.69 10.85 -51.74
N TYR A 590 9.67 11.64 -50.67
CA TYR A 590 8.94 11.31 -49.47
C TYR A 590 8.06 12.48 -49.02
N LYS A 591 6.80 12.19 -48.71
CA LYS A 591 5.98 13.07 -47.92
C LYS A 591 6.42 12.98 -46.44
N LEU A 592 6.86 14.10 -45.89
CA LEU A 592 7.28 14.19 -44.49
C LEU A 592 6.07 14.52 -43.60
N VAL A 593 5.79 13.66 -42.66
CA VAL A 593 4.69 13.84 -41.69
C VAL A 593 5.24 13.81 -40.27
N VAL A 594 4.75 14.68 -39.40
CA VAL A 594 5.06 14.65 -37.95
C VAL A 594 3.79 14.61 -37.13
N ASN A 595 3.83 13.98 -35.97
CA ASN A 595 2.82 14.14 -34.94
C ASN A 595 3.46 14.81 -33.72
N LEU A 596 2.82 15.89 -33.27
CA LEU A 596 3.33 16.73 -32.20
C LEU A 596 2.30 16.77 -31.06
N THR A 597 2.73 17.28 -29.90
CA THR A 597 1.86 17.51 -28.76
C THR A 597 1.53 18.99 -28.61
N LYS A 598 0.26 19.28 -28.30
CA LYS A 598 -0.21 20.59 -27.86
C LYS A 598 -0.52 20.58 -26.39
N ALA A 599 -0.16 21.66 -25.69
CA ALA A 599 -0.52 21.89 -24.29
C ALA A 599 -0.47 23.38 -23.92
N ILE A 600 -0.92 23.71 -22.70
CA ILE A 600 -1.01 25.10 -22.22
C ILE A 600 0.34 25.82 -22.11
N ASP A 601 1.44 25.07 -21.99
CA ASP A 601 2.80 25.53 -21.76
C ASP A 601 3.75 25.26 -22.93
N TYR A 602 3.21 24.89 -24.10
CA TYR A 602 3.96 24.62 -25.32
C TYR A 602 4.15 25.90 -26.14
N GLY A 603 5.26 25.91 -26.91
CA GLY A 603 5.68 27.05 -27.71
C GLY A 603 5.15 27.04 -29.14
N ILE A 604 5.58 28.07 -29.92
CA ILE A 604 5.48 28.12 -31.37
C ILE A 604 6.84 27.72 -31.93
N HIS A 605 6.86 26.72 -32.83
CA HIS A 605 8.08 26.11 -33.32
C HIS A 605 8.18 26.12 -34.84
N GLN A 606 9.35 26.54 -35.35
CA GLN A 606 9.72 26.41 -36.76
C GLN A 606 10.48 25.09 -36.95
N LEU A 607 9.98 24.25 -37.81
CA LEU A 607 10.69 23.04 -38.24
C LEU A 607 11.52 23.31 -39.51
N ALA A 608 12.67 22.64 -39.63
CA ALA A 608 13.50 22.69 -40.82
C ALA A 608 14.15 21.31 -41.06
N LEU A 609 14.25 20.89 -42.33
CA LEU A 609 14.97 19.68 -42.73
C LEU A 609 16.22 20.08 -43.53
N ASP A 610 17.41 19.64 -43.08
CA ASP A 610 18.73 19.99 -43.67
C ASP A 610 18.91 21.49 -43.90
N GLY A 611 18.39 22.32 -42.97
CA GLY A 611 18.45 23.76 -43.00
C GLY A 611 17.34 24.44 -43.84
N ARG A 612 16.48 23.70 -44.54
CA ARG A 612 15.33 24.24 -45.27
C ARG A 612 14.12 24.28 -44.38
N LYS A 613 13.49 25.45 -44.22
CA LYS A 613 12.24 25.58 -43.44
C LYS A 613 11.12 24.75 -44.03
N LEU A 614 10.36 24.11 -43.17
CA LEU A 614 9.18 23.26 -43.48
C LEU A 614 7.92 24.02 -43.09
N GLY A 615 7.29 24.67 -44.07
CA GLY A 615 6.06 25.45 -43.85
C GLY A 615 6.23 26.62 -42.85
N ASP A 616 5.11 27.08 -42.31
CA ASP A 616 5.04 28.12 -41.29
C ASP A 616 5.29 27.57 -39.88
N PRO A 617 5.68 28.40 -38.92
CA PRO A 617 5.82 27.99 -37.54
C PRO A 617 4.51 27.41 -36.98
N ILE A 618 4.61 26.31 -36.25
CA ILE A 618 3.45 25.58 -35.69
C ILE A 618 3.19 26.07 -34.26
N ASP A 619 1.99 26.56 -34.00
CA ASP A 619 1.54 26.90 -32.65
C ASP A 619 1.02 25.63 -31.95
N LEU A 620 1.71 25.26 -30.87
CA LEU A 620 1.42 24.08 -30.07
C LEU A 620 0.62 24.39 -28.80
N PHE A 621 -0.01 25.56 -28.72
CA PHE A 621 -0.89 25.89 -27.61
C PHE A 621 -2.21 25.11 -27.68
N ASN A 622 -2.66 24.58 -26.53
CA ASN A 622 -4.01 24.08 -26.27
C ASN A 622 -4.25 24.08 -24.75
N ASP A 623 -5.49 24.24 -24.30
CA ASP A 623 -5.81 24.24 -22.87
C ASP A 623 -5.58 22.86 -22.20
N GLY A 624 -5.70 21.77 -22.95
CA GLY A 624 -5.40 20.40 -22.51
C GLY A 624 -4.23 19.80 -23.29
N VAL A 625 -3.70 18.69 -22.80
CA VAL A 625 -2.63 17.93 -23.48
C VAL A 625 -3.27 17.03 -24.53
N VAL A 626 -3.03 17.33 -25.81
CA VAL A 626 -3.61 16.60 -26.96
C VAL A 626 -2.57 16.45 -28.07
N PRO A 627 -2.63 15.37 -28.89
CA PRO A 627 -1.80 15.27 -30.10
C PRO A 627 -2.34 16.22 -31.19
N THR A 628 -1.45 16.68 -32.08
CA THR A 628 -1.85 17.46 -33.26
C THR A 628 -2.61 16.63 -34.28
N GLY A 629 -2.44 15.31 -34.24
CA GLY A 629 -2.65 14.45 -35.38
C GLY A 629 -1.52 14.59 -36.40
N PRO A 630 -1.55 13.84 -37.50
CA PRO A 630 -0.54 13.92 -38.57
C PRO A 630 -0.49 15.30 -39.21
N VAL A 631 0.63 15.99 -39.08
CA VAL A 631 0.92 17.27 -39.73
C VAL A 631 1.77 17.02 -40.98
N ASP A 632 1.28 17.41 -42.14
CA ASP A 632 1.95 17.30 -43.41
C ASP A 632 2.97 18.46 -43.59
N LEU A 633 4.23 18.15 -43.71
CA LEU A 633 5.33 19.11 -43.90
C LEU A 633 5.82 19.17 -45.35
N GLY A 634 5.05 18.62 -46.30
CA GLY A 634 5.35 18.63 -47.70
C GLY A 634 6.12 17.41 -48.20
N THR A 635 6.39 17.41 -49.51
CA THR A 635 7.11 16.33 -50.23
C THR A 635 8.52 16.77 -50.56
N HIS A 636 9.52 15.91 -50.25
CA HIS A 636 10.93 16.22 -50.37
C HIS A 636 11.68 15.08 -51.06
N GLU A 637 12.61 15.42 -51.95
CA GLU A 637 13.60 14.45 -52.42
C GLU A 637 14.71 14.27 -51.40
N LEU A 638 14.88 13.06 -50.93
CA LEU A 638 15.84 12.73 -49.84
C LEU A 638 16.82 11.66 -50.35
N ALA A 639 18.12 11.90 -50.15
CA ALA A 639 19.14 10.90 -50.39
C ALA A 639 19.07 9.80 -49.30
N ALA A 640 19.59 8.62 -49.58
CA ALA A 640 19.80 7.64 -48.51
C ALA A 640 20.86 8.17 -47.54
N GLY A 641 20.60 8.05 -46.24
CA GLY A 641 21.54 8.53 -45.23
C GLY A 641 20.85 9.20 -44.03
N LYS A 642 21.55 10.14 -43.42
CA LYS A 642 21.17 10.81 -42.18
C LYS A 642 20.82 12.26 -42.47
N HIS A 643 19.59 12.62 -42.25
CA HIS A 643 19.08 13.97 -42.41
C HIS A 643 18.92 14.65 -41.04
N LYS A 644 18.87 15.98 -41.02
CA LYS A 644 18.79 16.78 -39.80
C LYS A 644 17.43 17.45 -39.73
N LEU A 645 16.59 17.02 -38.79
CA LEU A 645 15.36 17.75 -38.40
C LEU A 645 15.73 18.75 -37.29
N THR A 646 15.61 20.03 -37.61
CA THR A 646 15.83 21.12 -36.64
C THR A 646 14.50 21.67 -36.17
N VAL A 647 14.35 21.83 -34.88
CA VAL A 647 13.25 22.47 -34.19
C VAL A 647 13.76 23.76 -33.57
N GLU A 648 13.22 24.90 -33.95
CA GLU A 648 13.57 26.21 -33.39
C GLU A 648 12.34 26.80 -32.69
N ILE A 649 12.51 27.26 -31.44
CA ILE A 649 11.47 27.99 -30.71
C ILE A 649 11.38 29.41 -31.26
N THR A 650 10.23 29.79 -31.81
CA THR A 650 10.02 31.14 -32.35
C THR A 650 9.20 32.04 -31.43
N GLY A 651 8.48 31.48 -30.45
CA GLY A 651 7.66 32.21 -29.51
C GLY A 651 6.67 31.34 -28.78
N ALA A 652 5.60 31.95 -28.29
CA ALA A 652 4.46 31.27 -27.69
C ALA A 652 3.16 32.00 -28.00
N ASN A 653 2.05 31.27 -27.97
CA ASN A 653 0.71 31.84 -28.03
C ASN A 653 0.51 32.87 -26.89
N PRO A 654 -0.17 33.98 -27.14
CA PRO A 654 -0.46 34.96 -26.06
C PRO A 654 -1.17 34.37 -24.85
N LYS A 655 -1.93 33.28 -25.00
CA LYS A 655 -2.66 32.60 -23.93
C LYS A 655 -1.81 31.53 -23.22
N ALA A 656 -0.65 31.17 -23.78
CA ALA A 656 0.18 30.11 -23.24
C ALA A 656 0.91 30.53 -21.94
N GLN A 657 1.12 29.56 -21.05
CA GLN A 657 2.16 29.67 -20.03
C GLN A 657 3.52 29.58 -20.73
N LYS A 658 4.35 30.62 -20.61
CA LYS A 658 5.59 30.79 -21.38
C LYS A 658 6.72 29.85 -20.92
N ALA A 659 6.51 28.55 -20.99
CA ALA A 659 7.54 27.53 -20.78
C ALA A 659 8.12 27.00 -22.10
N TYR A 660 7.52 27.35 -23.26
CA TYR A 660 8.01 27.10 -24.61
C TYR A 660 8.32 25.62 -24.92
N MET A 661 7.63 24.69 -24.25
CA MET A 661 7.88 23.27 -24.38
C MET A 661 7.57 22.75 -25.80
N PHE A 662 8.23 21.63 -26.16
CA PHE A 662 8.03 20.94 -27.43
C PHE A 662 7.86 19.44 -27.17
N GLY A 663 6.96 18.79 -27.91
CA GLY A 663 6.73 17.35 -27.86
C GLY A 663 6.65 16.77 -29.26
N LEU A 664 7.51 15.82 -29.58
CA LEU A 664 7.51 15.07 -30.83
C LEU A 664 7.16 13.62 -30.57
N ASP A 665 6.00 13.20 -31.04
CA ASP A 665 5.57 11.81 -31.01
C ASP A 665 6.33 10.99 -32.07
N TYR A 666 6.16 11.31 -33.33
CA TYR A 666 6.91 10.62 -34.40
C TYR A 666 7.19 11.51 -35.62
N VAL A 667 8.14 11.03 -36.41
CA VAL A 667 8.37 11.46 -37.79
C VAL A 667 8.05 10.28 -38.72
N GLN A 668 7.31 10.51 -39.79
CA GLN A 668 7.00 9.47 -40.77
C GLN A 668 7.40 9.94 -42.17
N LEU A 669 8.13 9.10 -42.89
CA LEU A 669 8.52 9.28 -44.28
C LEU A 669 7.64 8.37 -45.16
N VAL A 670 6.62 8.97 -45.77
CA VAL A 670 5.69 8.23 -46.66
C VAL A 670 6.19 8.33 -48.08
N PRO A 671 6.56 7.22 -48.77
CA PRO A 671 6.97 7.28 -50.17
C PRO A 671 5.90 8.01 -51.01
N ALA A 672 6.37 8.94 -51.85
CA ALA A 672 5.54 9.68 -52.80
C ALA A 672 6.01 9.37 -54.22
N ASP A 673 5.05 9.19 -55.14
CA ASP A 673 5.30 8.90 -56.55
C ASP A 673 5.98 10.08 -57.27
#